data_1895c9feab628339cc161a6d1363df9a
#
_entry.id   1895c9feab628339cc161a6d1363df9a
#
_cell.length_a   1.000
_cell.length_b   1.000
_cell.length_c   1.000
_cell.angle_alpha   90.00
_cell.angle_beta   90.00
_cell.angle_gamma   90.00
#
_symmetry.space_group_name_H-M   'P 1'
#
loop_
_entity.id
_entity.type
_entity.pdbx_description
1 polymer ?
#
loop_
_entity_poly.entity_id
_entity_poly.type
_entity_poly.pdbx_seq_one_letter_code
_entity_poly.pdbx_strand_id
1 'polypeptide(L)'
;MNDIVTFNDEGLESRPLSDYAEQAYLDYSMYVILDRALPHIGDGLKPVQRRIVYAMSELGLKANAKYKKSARTVGDVIGKYHPHGDSAVYEAMVLMAQSFSYRYPLVDGQGNWGSADDPKSFAAMRYTESKLSRYADVLLSELGQGTANWRPNFDATMDEPEILPARLPNILLNGTTGIAVGMATDIPAHNLHEVVNACLHLLDNPKATVADLMQYIQAPDFPTEAEIITSQADILNTYETGRGSVRMRAIWNKEDGDIIVTALPFQTSGSKVLEQIAAQMRNKKLPMVEDLRDESDHENPTRLVITPRSNRIDVDALMDHLFATTDLERSYRINMNIIGIDGRPSVMNLRQILKDWLSFRLDVTRRRLDYRLQKVEKRLHLLDGLLIAFLNIDEVIHIIRTEDEPKPALIARFDLSDTQAEYILDTKLRQLARLEEFKIRGEQDELAKEKASLELLLSSDARLKTLVKSELKATAEEYGDERRSPLKERNEAQAFNEKDLLVAEPITAVLSDKGWLRAAKGHEIDPISLSYKSGDKFLAAACGRSNQNVFLQDSTGRFYALAGHTLASARGQGEPATGRLNLPSGALFTDVIMGADDQKLLLGTDAGYGFIGRIGDLFTKNKAGKAVVTIPKGGRILNPKMVNDVNALIAAVSNEGRMLVFPIADLPELTRGKGNKILNIPGSRLQSREEFVVDYEVIPEGGSLVVHSGKRYLVMKGSDLEHYRGERGRRGHKLPRGFQKVDKLEVQAK
;
A
#
# COMPACT_ATOMS: atom_id res chain seq x y z
N MET A 1 -47.64 -51.69 -10.01
CA MET A 1 -46.71 -52.19 -11.04
C MET A 1 -45.76 -51.04 -11.31
N ASN A 2 -44.54 -51.16 -10.79
CA ASN A 2 -43.47 -50.17 -11.07
C ASN A 2 -42.78 -50.65 -12.34
N ASP A 3 -43.01 -50.01 -13.47
CA ASP A 3 -42.22 -50.20 -14.66
C ASP A 3 -40.79 -49.64 -14.38
N ILE A 4 -39.88 -50.57 -14.07
CA ILE A 4 -38.43 -50.29 -14.07
C ILE A 4 -38.04 -50.12 -15.53
N VAL A 5 -37.82 -48.91 -15.97
CA VAL A 5 -37.21 -48.61 -17.26
C VAL A 5 -35.78 -49.17 -17.22
N THR A 6 -35.58 -50.35 -17.78
CA THR A 6 -34.24 -50.88 -18.03
C THR A 6 -33.65 -50.13 -19.20
N PHE A 7 -32.68 -49.22 -18.89
CA PHE A 7 -31.84 -48.63 -19.92
C PHE A 7 -30.98 -49.73 -20.54
N ASN A 8 -30.97 -49.79 -21.86
CA ASN A 8 -30.07 -50.66 -22.60
C ASN A 8 -28.67 -50.07 -22.53
N ASP A 9 -27.76 -50.72 -21.83
CA ASP A 9 -26.40 -50.23 -21.56
C ASP A 9 -25.45 -50.43 -22.76
N GLU A 10 -25.92 -50.91 -23.91
CA GLU A 10 -25.10 -51.04 -25.12
C GLU A 10 -24.74 -49.65 -25.67
N GLY A 11 -23.49 -49.23 -25.45
CA GLY A 11 -22.93 -47.94 -25.91
C GLY A 11 -22.83 -46.84 -24.85
N LEU A 12 -23.17 -47.11 -23.58
CA LEU A 12 -22.98 -46.20 -22.49
C LEU A 12 -21.59 -46.40 -21.81
N GLU A 13 -20.76 -45.40 -21.79
CA GLU A 13 -19.57 -45.40 -20.95
C GLU A 13 -19.95 -45.08 -19.49
N SER A 14 -19.73 -46.04 -18.59
CA SER A 14 -19.91 -45.82 -17.16
C SER A 14 -18.57 -45.50 -16.52
N ARG A 15 -18.45 -44.32 -15.89
CA ARG A 15 -17.28 -43.89 -15.09
C ARG A 15 -17.70 -43.59 -13.67
N PRO A 16 -16.87 -43.93 -12.65
CA PRO A 16 -17.09 -43.46 -11.30
C PRO A 16 -17.20 -41.93 -11.28
N LEU A 17 -18.11 -41.36 -10.51
CA LEU A 17 -18.31 -39.93 -10.41
C LEU A 17 -17.03 -39.22 -9.88
N SER A 18 -16.28 -39.87 -8.98
CA SER A 18 -14.98 -39.41 -8.49
C SER A 18 -13.99 -39.17 -9.62
N ASP A 19 -13.82 -40.16 -10.50
CA ASP A 19 -12.82 -40.13 -11.59
C ASP A 19 -13.20 -39.09 -12.65
N TYR A 20 -14.52 -39.02 -12.94
CA TYR A 20 -15.05 -37.99 -13.83
C TYR A 20 -14.83 -36.56 -13.26
N ALA A 21 -15.15 -36.37 -11.97
CA ALA A 21 -15.03 -35.09 -11.33
C ALA A 21 -13.54 -34.63 -11.21
N GLU A 22 -12.62 -35.57 -10.90
CA GLU A 22 -11.19 -35.30 -10.84
C GLU A 22 -10.66 -34.89 -12.22
N GLN A 23 -10.96 -35.66 -13.27
CA GLN A 23 -10.52 -35.35 -14.62
C GLN A 23 -11.10 -34.02 -15.12
N ALA A 24 -12.40 -33.78 -14.95
CA ALA A 24 -13.06 -32.55 -15.38
C ALA A 24 -12.51 -31.34 -14.64
N TYR A 25 -12.20 -31.49 -13.34
CA TYR A 25 -11.60 -30.40 -12.56
C TYR A 25 -10.14 -30.12 -12.97
N LEU A 26 -9.38 -31.16 -13.28
CA LEU A 26 -8.01 -31.02 -13.78
C LEU A 26 -8.00 -30.29 -15.13
N ASP A 27 -8.84 -30.75 -16.09
CA ASP A 27 -8.94 -30.13 -17.41
C ASP A 27 -9.39 -28.67 -17.33
N TYR A 28 -10.39 -28.39 -16.50
CA TYR A 28 -10.83 -27.01 -16.22
C TYR A 28 -9.72 -26.17 -15.60
N SER A 29 -8.98 -26.74 -14.64
CA SER A 29 -7.88 -26.01 -13.97
C SER A 29 -6.76 -25.67 -14.95
N MET A 30 -6.37 -26.62 -15.80
CA MET A 30 -5.37 -26.42 -16.85
C MET A 30 -5.81 -25.34 -17.85
N TYR A 31 -7.08 -25.40 -18.29
CA TYR A 31 -7.65 -24.39 -19.17
C TYR A 31 -7.63 -22.99 -18.53
N VAL A 32 -8.05 -22.87 -17.26
CA VAL A 32 -8.07 -21.56 -16.56
C VAL A 32 -6.66 -21.01 -16.37
N ILE A 33 -5.68 -21.84 -16.12
CA ILE A 33 -4.28 -21.45 -15.95
C ILE A 33 -3.68 -20.99 -17.29
N LEU A 34 -3.74 -21.84 -18.33
CA LEU A 34 -2.98 -21.66 -19.57
C LEU A 34 -3.71 -20.76 -20.59
N ASP A 35 -5.04 -20.85 -20.66
CA ASP A 35 -5.84 -20.20 -21.71
C ASP A 35 -6.80 -19.10 -21.22
N ARG A 36 -6.71 -18.68 -19.94
CA ARG A 36 -7.61 -17.63 -19.41
C ARG A 36 -6.92 -16.59 -18.53
N ALA A 37 -6.27 -17.02 -17.43
CA ALA A 37 -5.94 -16.11 -16.33
C ALA A 37 -4.51 -15.56 -16.37
N LEU A 38 -3.54 -16.35 -16.83
CA LEU A 38 -2.13 -15.96 -16.82
C LEU A 38 -1.68 -15.37 -18.15
N PRO A 39 -0.77 -14.38 -18.12
CA PRO A 39 -0.15 -13.82 -19.31
C PRO A 39 0.99 -14.69 -19.79
N HIS A 40 1.31 -14.61 -21.10
CA HIS A 40 2.50 -15.22 -21.66
C HIS A 40 3.68 -14.23 -21.66
N ILE A 41 4.89 -14.70 -21.38
CA ILE A 41 6.10 -13.88 -21.28
C ILE A 41 6.39 -13.09 -22.57
N GLY A 42 6.09 -13.64 -23.73
CA GLY A 42 6.42 -13.05 -25.03
C GLY A 42 5.70 -11.75 -25.31
N ASP A 43 4.39 -11.69 -25.13
CA ASP A 43 3.55 -10.52 -25.44
C ASP A 43 2.89 -9.88 -24.20
N GLY A 44 2.98 -10.52 -23.03
CA GLY A 44 2.41 -10.00 -21.79
C GLY A 44 0.87 -10.00 -21.74
N LEU A 45 0.22 -10.72 -22.65
CA LEU A 45 -1.24 -10.69 -22.81
C LEU A 45 -1.87 -12.00 -22.34
N LYS A 46 -3.08 -11.87 -21.80
CA LYS A 46 -4.01 -12.99 -21.66
C LYS A 46 -4.64 -13.34 -23.02
N PRO A 47 -5.13 -14.56 -23.23
CA PRO A 47 -5.73 -14.94 -24.49
C PRO A 47 -6.84 -14.01 -24.99
N VAL A 48 -7.76 -13.58 -24.13
CA VAL A 48 -8.82 -12.63 -24.51
C VAL A 48 -8.27 -11.30 -24.99
N GLN A 49 -7.24 -10.76 -24.32
CA GLN A 49 -6.61 -9.49 -24.70
C GLN A 49 -5.91 -9.61 -26.06
N ARG A 50 -5.17 -10.69 -26.27
CA ARG A 50 -4.50 -10.98 -27.56
C ARG A 50 -5.50 -11.08 -28.69
N ARG A 51 -6.60 -11.79 -28.50
CA ARG A 51 -7.69 -11.93 -29.47
C ARG A 51 -8.38 -10.60 -29.80
N ILE A 52 -8.58 -9.72 -28.80
CA ILE A 52 -9.13 -8.37 -29.03
C ILE A 52 -8.17 -7.56 -29.89
N VAL A 53 -6.88 -7.48 -29.53
CA VAL A 53 -5.87 -6.70 -30.27
C VAL A 53 -5.72 -7.23 -31.69
N TYR A 54 -5.68 -8.55 -31.86
CA TYR A 54 -5.61 -9.20 -33.17
C TYR A 54 -6.85 -8.93 -34.01
N ALA A 55 -8.06 -9.13 -33.47
CA ALA A 55 -9.31 -8.87 -34.20
C ALA A 55 -9.43 -7.39 -34.64
N MET A 56 -9.03 -6.47 -33.78
CA MET A 56 -9.00 -5.03 -34.15
C MET A 56 -8.03 -4.75 -35.29
N SER A 57 -6.90 -5.45 -35.34
CA SER A 57 -5.93 -5.36 -36.45
C SER A 57 -6.52 -5.88 -37.76
N GLU A 58 -7.19 -7.05 -37.73
CA GLU A 58 -7.86 -7.63 -38.90
C GLU A 58 -9.02 -6.76 -39.40
N LEU A 59 -9.74 -6.08 -38.51
CA LEU A 59 -10.75 -5.08 -38.85
C LEU A 59 -10.18 -3.78 -39.42
N GLY A 60 -8.86 -3.65 -39.51
CA GLY A 60 -8.20 -2.43 -39.99
C GLY A 60 -8.30 -1.24 -39.04
N LEU A 61 -8.58 -1.49 -37.74
CA LEU A 61 -8.76 -0.44 -36.72
C LEU A 61 -7.41 0.02 -36.15
N LYS A 62 -6.47 0.38 -37.02
CA LYS A 62 -5.15 0.92 -36.63
C LYS A 62 -5.30 2.31 -36.01
N ALA A 63 -4.24 2.81 -35.38
CA ALA A 63 -4.22 4.10 -34.68
C ALA A 63 -4.67 5.30 -35.54
N ASN A 64 -4.37 5.28 -36.84
CA ASN A 64 -4.78 6.31 -37.80
C ASN A 64 -6.17 6.07 -38.42
N ALA A 65 -6.85 4.96 -38.12
CA ALA A 65 -8.17 4.66 -38.63
C ALA A 65 -9.24 5.48 -37.91
N LYS A 66 -10.44 5.56 -38.54
CA LYS A 66 -11.62 6.11 -37.87
C LYS A 66 -12.14 5.17 -36.80
N TYR A 67 -12.63 5.73 -35.70
CA TYR A 67 -13.30 4.99 -34.67
C TYR A 67 -14.49 4.17 -35.21
N LYS A 68 -14.71 3.01 -34.64
CA LYS A 68 -15.87 2.15 -34.91
C LYS A 68 -16.53 1.76 -33.61
N LYS A 69 -17.86 1.48 -33.68
CA LYS A 69 -18.61 1.00 -32.50
C LYS A 69 -17.93 -0.22 -31.86
N SER A 70 -17.74 -0.17 -30.57
CA SER A 70 -17.08 -1.24 -29.81
C SER A 70 -17.80 -2.59 -29.95
N ALA A 71 -19.11 -2.56 -30.09
CA ALA A 71 -19.94 -3.74 -30.36
C ALA A 71 -19.48 -4.52 -31.59
N ARG A 72 -18.91 -3.87 -32.62
CA ARG A 72 -18.36 -4.54 -33.81
C ARG A 72 -17.14 -5.36 -33.47
N THR A 73 -16.19 -4.80 -32.74
CA THR A 73 -15.00 -5.51 -32.28
C THR A 73 -15.37 -6.70 -31.39
N VAL A 74 -16.26 -6.47 -30.41
CA VAL A 74 -16.73 -7.52 -29.50
C VAL A 74 -17.39 -8.65 -30.27
N GLY A 75 -18.27 -8.34 -31.23
CA GLY A 75 -18.93 -9.33 -32.09
C GLY A 75 -17.95 -10.17 -32.91
N ASP A 76 -16.94 -9.54 -33.53
CA ASP A 76 -15.88 -10.26 -34.27
C ASP A 76 -15.04 -11.16 -33.39
N VAL A 77 -14.66 -10.68 -32.18
CA VAL A 77 -13.89 -11.48 -31.22
C VAL A 77 -14.64 -12.73 -30.80
N ILE A 78 -15.92 -12.59 -30.44
CA ILE A 78 -16.74 -13.73 -29.99
C ILE A 78 -17.00 -14.69 -31.15
N GLY A 79 -17.36 -14.16 -32.30
CA GLY A 79 -17.73 -14.97 -33.45
C GLY A 79 -16.58 -15.71 -34.10
N LYS A 80 -15.33 -15.22 -33.97
CA LYS A 80 -14.16 -15.75 -34.67
C LYS A 80 -13.14 -16.45 -33.77
N TYR A 81 -12.90 -15.90 -32.56
CA TYR A 81 -11.72 -16.32 -31.78
C TYR A 81 -12.01 -16.70 -30.33
N HIS A 82 -13.03 -16.10 -29.68
CA HIS A 82 -13.22 -16.25 -28.24
C HIS A 82 -14.69 -16.54 -27.89
N PRO A 83 -15.11 -17.83 -27.89
CA PRO A 83 -16.50 -18.25 -27.74
C PRO A 83 -16.98 -18.13 -26.28
N HIS A 84 -16.92 -16.94 -25.70
CA HIS A 84 -17.34 -16.61 -24.33
C HIS A 84 -18.30 -15.41 -24.31
N GLY A 85 -18.79 -15.04 -23.13
CA GLY A 85 -19.74 -13.92 -22.99
C GLY A 85 -19.18 -12.57 -23.46
N ASP A 86 -20.03 -11.79 -24.15
CA ASP A 86 -19.72 -10.47 -24.69
C ASP A 86 -19.28 -9.46 -23.63
N SER A 87 -19.88 -9.56 -22.43
CA SER A 87 -19.51 -8.70 -21.30
C SER A 87 -18.05 -8.88 -20.89
N ALA A 88 -17.55 -10.11 -20.84
CA ALA A 88 -16.17 -10.39 -20.46
C ALA A 88 -15.16 -9.84 -21.49
N VAL A 89 -15.48 -9.97 -22.78
CA VAL A 89 -14.66 -9.39 -23.87
C VAL A 89 -14.68 -7.86 -23.81
N TYR A 90 -15.86 -7.27 -23.63
CA TYR A 90 -15.98 -5.82 -23.54
C TYR A 90 -15.29 -5.24 -22.30
N GLU A 91 -15.44 -5.86 -21.13
CA GLU A 91 -14.73 -5.44 -19.90
C GLU A 91 -13.21 -5.50 -20.07
N ALA A 92 -12.68 -6.56 -20.71
CA ALA A 92 -11.25 -6.62 -21.00
C ALA A 92 -10.80 -5.49 -21.95
N MET A 93 -11.61 -5.18 -22.95
CA MET A 93 -11.35 -4.08 -23.89
C MET A 93 -11.40 -2.71 -23.20
N VAL A 94 -12.36 -2.51 -22.27
CA VAL A 94 -12.47 -1.30 -21.46
C VAL A 94 -11.22 -1.08 -20.62
N LEU A 95 -10.73 -2.09 -19.91
CA LEU A 95 -9.51 -1.97 -19.13
C LEU A 95 -8.30 -1.57 -19.98
N MET A 96 -8.16 -2.13 -21.20
CA MET A 96 -7.08 -1.80 -22.11
C MET A 96 -7.15 -0.37 -22.68
N ALA A 97 -8.31 0.31 -22.56
CA ALA A 97 -8.49 1.69 -22.98
C ALA A 97 -8.33 2.71 -21.86
N GLN A 98 -8.37 2.27 -20.59
CA GLN A 98 -8.31 3.17 -19.42
C GLN A 98 -6.87 3.56 -19.11
N SER A 99 -6.53 4.85 -19.22
CA SER A 99 -5.21 5.40 -18.92
C SER A 99 -4.83 5.35 -17.43
N PHE A 100 -5.81 5.17 -16.55
CA PHE A 100 -5.64 4.97 -15.11
C PHE A 100 -5.53 3.49 -14.71
N SER A 101 -5.80 2.54 -15.65
CA SER A 101 -5.65 1.10 -15.45
C SER A 101 -4.41 0.54 -16.17
N TYR A 102 -4.10 1.06 -17.35
CA TYR A 102 -2.95 0.67 -18.17
C TYR A 102 -1.95 1.80 -18.25
N ARG A 103 -0.68 1.50 -17.98
CA ARG A 103 0.41 2.49 -18.09
C ARG A 103 0.63 2.92 -19.55
N TYR A 104 0.45 1.97 -20.48
CA TYR A 104 0.50 2.16 -21.93
C TYR A 104 -0.74 1.52 -22.56
N PRO A 105 -1.85 2.25 -22.68
CA PRO A 105 -3.11 1.71 -23.22
C PRO A 105 -2.96 1.12 -24.61
N LEU A 106 -3.62 0.00 -24.87
CA LEU A 106 -3.63 -0.69 -26.17
C LEU A 106 -4.81 -0.31 -27.04
N VAL A 107 -5.89 0.17 -26.43
CA VAL A 107 -7.10 0.62 -27.09
C VAL A 107 -7.25 2.12 -26.91
N ASP A 108 -7.62 2.83 -27.96
CA ASP A 108 -8.00 4.22 -27.94
C ASP A 108 -9.53 4.30 -28.06
N GLY A 109 -10.16 4.80 -27.02
CA GLY A 109 -11.62 4.79 -26.85
C GLY A 109 -12.23 6.18 -26.90
N GLN A 110 -13.39 6.30 -27.54
CA GLN A 110 -14.22 7.50 -27.57
C GLN A 110 -15.57 7.23 -26.90
N GLY A 111 -16.00 8.13 -26.02
CA GLY A 111 -17.20 7.98 -25.19
C GLY A 111 -16.86 7.77 -23.71
N ASN A 112 -17.80 7.22 -22.95
CA ASN A 112 -17.60 6.91 -21.54
C ASN A 112 -16.99 5.51 -21.37
N TRP A 113 -15.72 5.48 -20.96
CA TRP A 113 -14.94 4.27 -20.67
C TRP A 113 -14.67 4.07 -19.16
N GLY A 114 -15.47 4.70 -18.30
CA GLY A 114 -15.28 4.71 -16.85
C GLY A 114 -14.35 5.83 -16.38
N SER A 115 -14.16 5.92 -15.10
CA SER A 115 -13.28 6.89 -14.45
C SER A 115 -12.36 6.21 -13.45
N ALA A 116 -11.33 6.90 -12.98
CA ALA A 116 -10.45 6.37 -11.92
C ALA A 116 -11.23 6.10 -10.62
N ASP A 117 -12.29 6.87 -10.36
CA ASP A 117 -13.16 6.70 -9.20
C ASP A 117 -14.06 5.47 -9.32
N ASP A 118 -14.65 5.26 -10.48
CA ASP A 118 -15.46 4.06 -10.80
C ASP A 118 -15.06 3.47 -12.16
N PRO A 119 -14.07 2.58 -12.19
CA PRO A 119 -13.60 1.93 -13.42
C PRO A 119 -14.65 1.07 -14.13
N LYS A 120 -15.72 0.69 -13.42
CA LYS A 120 -16.79 -0.16 -13.94
C LYS A 120 -18.01 0.62 -14.44
N SER A 121 -18.06 1.92 -14.23
CA SER A 121 -19.14 2.80 -14.70
C SER A 121 -18.90 3.29 -16.13
N PHE A 122 -18.74 2.35 -17.06
CA PHE A 122 -18.59 2.62 -18.48
C PHE A 122 -19.92 2.42 -19.25
N ALA A 123 -20.05 3.10 -20.38
CA ALA A 123 -21.23 2.99 -21.23
C ALA A 123 -21.27 1.62 -21.95
N ALA A 124 -22.46 1.15 -22.31
CA ALA A 124 -22.61 -0.09 -23.07
C ALA A 124 -21.90 0.02 -24.44
N MET A 125 -21.39 -1.11 -24.95
CA MET A 125 -20.58 -1.21 -26.17
C MET A 125 -21.22 -0.64 -27.44
N ARG A 126 -22.55 -0.50 -27.47
CA ARG A 126 -23.27 0.15 -28.57
C ARG A 126 -23.11 1.68 -28.60
N TYR A 127 -22.72 2.30 -27.49
CA TYR A 127 -22.50 3.74 -27.38
C TYR A 127 -21.04 4.14 -27.55
N THR A 128 -20.11 3.32 -27.06
CA THR A 128 -18.68 3.57 -27.16
C THR A 128 -18.13 3.26 -28.55
N GLU A 129 -17.04 3.96 -28.92
CA GLU A 129 -16.30 3.71 -30.14
C GLU A 129 -14.83 3.48 -29.81
N SER A 130 -14.15 2.68 -30.62
CA SER A 130 -12.77 2.26 -30.35
C SER A 130 -11.96 2.05 -31.61
N LYS A 131 -10.65 2.15 -31.46
CA LYS A 131 -9.60 1.75 -32.38
C LYS A 131 -8.36 1.35 -31.58
N LEU A 132 -7.33 0.80 -32.21
CA LEU A 132 -6.05 0.56 -31.57
C LEU A 132 -5.32 1.88 -31.26
N SER A 133 -4.63 1.93 -30.14
CA SER A 133 -3.71 3.01 -29.81
C SER A 133 -2.43 2.94 -30.65
N ARG A 134 -1.63 4.01 -30.65
CA ARG A 134 -0.29 3.97 -31.28
C ARG A 134 0.61 2.91 -30.65
N TYR A 135 0.52 2.74 -29.34
CA TYR A 135 1.33 1.76 -28.62
C TYR A 135 1.03 0.29 -29.02
N ALA A 136 -0.18 0.00 -29.50
CA ALA A 136 -0.51 -1.36 -29.97
C ALA A 136 0.34 -1.81 -31.16
N ASP A 137 0.96 -0.90 -31.92
CA ASP A 137 1.90 -1.24 -33.00
C ASP A 137 3.15 -1.96 -32.48
N VAL A 138 3.52 -1.79 -31.20
CA VAL A 138 4.59 -2.54 -30.53
C VAL A 138 4.33 -4.05 -30.57
N LEU A 139 3.07 -4.47 -30.57
CA LEU A 139 2.65 -5.87 -30.58
C LEU A 139 2.36 -6.41 -31.99
N LEU A 140 1.99 -5.55 -32.94
CA LEU A 140 1.40 -5.97 -34.21
C LEU A 140 2.28 -5.74 -35.43
N SER A 141 3.19 -4.78 -35.39
CA SER A 141 3.93 -4.31 -36.58
C SER A 141 4.73 -5.39 -37.32
N GLU A 142 5.12 -6.44 -36.65
CA GLU A 142 5.91 -7.55 -37.21
C GLU A 142 5.07 -8.82 -37.49
N LEU A 143 3.77 -8.86 -37.17
CA LEU A 143 2.96 -10.08 -37.21
C LEU A 143 2.92 -10.73 -38.59
N GLY A 144 2.87 -9.96 -39.68
CA GLY A 144 2.86 -10.47 -41.05
C GLY A 144 4.24 -10.86 -41.59
N GLN A 145 5.28 -10.94 -40.78
CA GLN A 145 6.68 -11.12 -41.19
C GLN A 145 7.26 -12.48 -40.76
N GLY A 146 6.42 -13.54 -40.69
CA GLY A 146 6.86 -14.90 -40.32
C GLY A 146 7.27 -15.07 -38.85
N THR A 147 6.91 -14.12 -38.01
CA THR A 147 7.37 -14.00 -36.61
C THR A 147 6.52 -14.77 -35.60
N ALA A 148 5.24 -15.01 -35.92
CA ALA A 148 4.29 -15.69 -35.05
C ALA A 148 4.06 -17.14 -35.50
N ASN A 149 3.77 -18.01 -34.53
CA ASN A 149 3.13 -19.29 -34.80
C ASN A 149 1.62 -19.08 -34.88
N TRP A 150 0.97 -19.88 -35.71
CA TRP A 150 -0.46 -19.81 -35.95
C TRP A 150 -1.09 -21.10 -35.46
N ARG A 151 -2.26 -21.01 -34.87
CA ARG A 151 -3.08 -22.17 -34.46
C ARG A 151 -4.50 -21.98 -34.97
N PRO A 152 -5.23 -23.07 -35.24
CA PRO A 152 -6.65 -22.97 -35.54
C PRO A 152 -7.40 -22.29 -34.41
N ASN A 153 -8.40 -21.46 -34.78
CA ASN A 153 -9.37 -20.92 -33.82
C ASN A 153 -10.27 -22.07 -33.26
N PHE A 154 -11.24 -21.71 -32.41
CA PHE A 154 -12.07 -22.69 -31.69
C PHE A 154 -12.90 -23.60 -32.59
N ASP A 155 -13.26 -23.19 -33.82
CA ASP A 155 -14.03 -23.97 -34.80
C ASP A 155 -13.19 -24.45 -36.01
N ALA A 156 -11.91 -24.23 -35.98
CA ALA A 156 -10.93 -24.55 -37.04
C ALA A 156 -11.24 -23.95 -38.42
N THR A 157 -12.04 -22.88 -38.49
CA THR A 157 -12.32 -22.16 -39.73
C THR A 157 -11.31 -21.09 -40.08
N MET A 158 -10.52 -20.61 -39.13
CA MET A 158 -9.53 -19.56 -39.25
C MET A 158 -8.32 -19.84 -38.36
N ASP A 159 -7.22 -19.20 -38.65
CA ASP A 159 -6.02 -19.20 -37.78
C ASP A 159 -5.96 -17.96 -36.90
N GLU A 160 -5.49 -18.14 -35.67
CA GLU A 160 -5.14 -17.06 -34.75
C GLU A 160 -3.67 -17.17 -34.33
N PRO A 161 -2.97 -16.04 -34.05
CA PRO A 161 -1.60 -16.09 -33.56
C PRO A 161 -1.55 -16.65 -32.14
N GLU A 162 -0.64 -17.60 -31.89
CA GLU A 162 -0.42 -18.13 -30.53
C GLU A 162 0.07 -17.02 -29.58
N ILE A 163 1.05 -16.22 -30.04
CA ILE A 163 1.68 -15.13 -29.29
C ILE A 163 2.00 -14.02 -30.28
N LEU A 164 1.77 -12.77 -29.90
CA LEU A 164 2.14 -11.61 -30.73
C LEU A 164 3.63 -11.31 -30.64
N PRO A 165 4.28 -10.87 -31.74
CA PRO A 165 5.71 -10.59 -31.79
C PRO A 165 6.06 -9.25 -31.14
N ALA A 166 5.90 -9.13 -29.83
CA ALA A 166 6.10 -7.89 -29.09
C ALA A 166 7.54 -7.36 -29.25
N ARG A 167 7.64 -6.10 -29.62
CA ARG A 167 8.91 -5.38 -29.76
C ARG A 167 9.45 -4.85 -28.43
N LEU A 168 8.62 -4.81 -27.40
CA LEU A 168 8.95 -4.40 -26.02
C LEU A 168 8.39 -5.43 -25.03
N PRO A 169 8.96 -5.55 -23.82
CA PRO A 169 8.49 -6.47 -22.79
C PRO A 169 7.19 -5.96 -22.13
N ASN A 170 6.09 -6.03 -22.89
CA ASN A 170 4.79 -5.52 -22.49
C ASN A 170 4.30 -6.08 -21.15
N ILE A 171 4.72 -7.29 -20.77
CA ILE A 171 4.42 -7.89 -19.47
C ILE A 171 4.86 -7.02 -18.29
N LEU A 172 6.00 -6.34 -18.39
CA LEU A 172 6.46 -5.40 -17.37
C LEU A 172 5.90 -3.99 -17.58
N LEU A 173 5.68 -3.57 -18.84
CA LEU A 173 5.26 -2.21 -19.13
C LEU A 173 3.83 -1.93 -18.71
N ASN A 174 2.92 -2.86 -18.91
CA ASN A 174 1.52 -2.74 -18.50
C ASN A 174 1.18 -3.56 -17.26
N GLY A 175 1.99 -4.55 -16.94
CA GLY A 175 1.65 -5.50 -15.90
C GLY A 175 0.37 -6.30 -16.22
N THR A 176 -0.11 -7.02 -15.25
CA THR A 176 -1.40 -7.73 -15.33
C THR A 176 -1.81 -8.27 -13.97
N THR A 177 -3.10 -8.44 -13.76
CA THR A 177 -3.66 -9.14 -12.60
C THR A 177 -4.53 -10.29 -13.07
N GLY A 178 -4.48 -11.44 -12.41
CA GLY A 178 -5.31 -12.59 -12.77
C GLY A 178 -5.39 -13.61 -11.66
N ILE A 179 -6.55 -14.26 -11.57
CA ILE A 179 -6.83 -15.32 -10.59
C ILE A 179 -7.13 -16.59 -11.35
N ALA A 180 -6.30 -17.61 -11.17
CA ALA A 180 -6.46 -18.95 -11.69
C ALA A 180 -6.79 -19.95 -10.58
N VAL A 181 -6.93 -21.22 -10.92
CA VAL A 181 -7.10 -22.29 -9.93
C VAL A 181 -5.76 -22.58 -9.26
N GLY A 182 -5.70 -22.41 -7.96
CA GLY A 182 -4.49 -22.67 -7.17
C GLY A 182 -3.35 -21.65 -7.32
N MET A 183 -3.48 -20.66 -8.19
CA MET A 183 -2.46 -19.63 -8.41
C MET A 183 -3.05 -18.30 -8.86
N ALA A 184 -2.30 -17.23 -8.65
CA ALA A 184 -2.67 -15.89 -9.10
C ALA A 184 -1.44 -15.19 -9.69
N THR A 185 -1.67 -14.13 -10.47
CA THR A 185 -0.64 -13.22 -10.96
C THR A 185 -1.03 -11.79 -10.63
N ASP A 186 -0.06 -11.01 -10.14
CA ASP A 186 -0.18 -9.58 -9.87
C ASP A 186 1.17 -8.94 -10.23
N ILE A 187 1.28 -8.50 -11.47
CA ILE A 187 2.50 -7.88 -12.01
C ILE A 187 2.24 -6.38 -12.13
N PRO A 188 3.00 -5.54 -11.45
CA PRO A 188 2.86 -4.09 -11.56
C PRO A 188 3.43 -3.58 -12.89
N ALA A 189 2.93 -2.42 -13.35
CA ALA A 189 3.50 -1.71 -14.48
C ALA A 189 4.85 -1.06 -14.14
N HIS A 190 5.67 -0.83 -15.18
CA HIS A 190 6.99 -0.20 -15.07
C HIS A 190 7.21 0.83 -16.18
N ASN A 191 8.14 1.75 -15.94
CA ASN A 191 8.50 2.76 -16.92
C ASN A 191 9.25 2.16 -18.12
N LEU A 192 8.89 2.59 -19.32
CA LEU A 192 9.42 2.03 -20.57
C LEU A 192 10.93 2.27 -20.74
N HIS A 193 11.40 3.49 -20.47
CA HIS A 193 12.83 3.80 -20.58
C HIS A 193 13.66 2.98 -19.58
N GLU A 194 13.17 2.80 -18.35
CA GLU A 194 13.84 2.01 -17.32
C GLU A 194 13.96 0.55 -17.73
N VAL A 195 12.86 -0.04 -18.22
CA VAL A 195 12.82 -1.43 -18.65
C VAL A 195 13.71 -1.67 -19.87
N VAL A 196 13.67 -0.78 -20.85
CA VAL A 196 14.55 -0.89 -22.04
C VAL A 196 16.03 -0.75 -21.64
N ASN A 197 16.38 0.21 -20.78
CA ASN A 197 17.76 0.37 -20.32
C ASN A 197 18.27 -0.88 -19.57
N ALA A 198 17.41 -1.51 -18.76
CA ALA A 198 17.74 -2.79 -18.12
C ALA A 198 17.93 -3.93 -19.15
N CYS A 199 17.09 -3.98 -20.20
CA CYS A 199 17.26 -4.93 -21.30
C CYS A 199 18.61 -4.73 -22.03
N LEU A 200 18.98 -3.49 -22.34
CA LEU A 200 20.24 -3.15 -22.96
C LEU A 200 21.42 -3.57 -22.09
N HIS A 201 21.35 -3.27 -20.79
CA HIS A 201 22.38 -3.69 -19.84
C HIS A 201 22.52 -5.22 -19.78
N LEU A 202 21.40 -5.96 -19.73
CA LEU A 202 21.42 -7.42 -19.67
C LEU A 202 21.95 -8.07 -20.98
N LEU A 203 21.72 -7.44 -22.14
CA LEU A 203 22.30 -7.88 -23.42
C LEU A 203 23.83 -7.71 -23.45
N ASP A 204 24.37 -6.65 -22.81
CA ASP A 204 25.80 -6.41 -22.67
C ASP A 204 26.42 -7.27 -21.57
N ASN A 205 25.72 -7.48 -20.48
CA ASN A 205 26.14 -8.18 -19.27
C ASN A 205 25.19 -9.34 -18.93
N PRO A 206 25.28 -10.49 -19.63
CA PRO A 206 24.35 -11.61 -19.42
C PRO A 206 24.36 -12.21 -18.01
N LYS A 207 25.37 -11.89 -17.21
CA LYS A 207 25.53 -12.33 -15.81
C LYS A 207 25.04 -11.30 -14.79
N ALA A 208 24.51 -10.15 -15.23
CA ALA A 208 23.99 -9.11 -14.35
C ALA A 208 22.99 -9.70 -13.33
N THR A 209 23.10 -9.26 -12.09
CA THR A 209 22.21 -9.63 -10.99
C THR A 209 20.93 -8.79 -11.01
N VAL A 210 19.95 -9.13 -10.16
CA VAL A 210 18.75 -8.29 -9.97
C VAL A 210 19.15 -6.91 -9.43
N ALA A 211 20.11 -6.84 -8.52
CA ALA A 211 20.62 -5.59 -7.98
C ALA A 211 21.26 -4.67 -9.06
N ASP A 212 21.96 -5.26 -10.04
CA ASP A 212 22.52 -4.50 -11.17
C ASP A 212 21.40 -3.94 -12.06
N LEU A 213 20.34 -4.71 -12.28
CA LEU A 213 19.18 -4.29 -13.08
C LEU A 213 18.36 -3.20 -12.38
N MET A 214 18.34 -3.18 -11.05
CA MET A 214 17.67 -2.14 -10.26
C MET A 214 18.34 -0.77 -10.33
N GLN A 215 19.55 -0.67 -10.86
CA GLN A 215 20.13 0.64 -11.20
C GLN A 215 19.34 1.34 -12.31
N TYR A 216 18.59 0.58 -13.10
CA TYR A 216 17.74 1.08 -14.19
C TYR A 216 16.25 1.01 -13.81
N ILE A 217 15.76 -0.14 -13.31
CA ILE A 217 14.38 -0.34 -12.86
C ILE A 217 14.36 -0.20 -11.34
N GLN A 218 14.19 1.02 -10.85
CA GLN A 218 14.25 1.29 -9.41
C GLN A 218 13.03 0.77 -8.64
N ALA A 219 11.85 0.81 -9.25
CA ALA A 219 10.59 0.34 -8.68
C ALA A 219 9.53 0.24 -9.80
N PRO A 220 8.33 -0.32 -9.52
CA PRO A 220 7.17 -0.18 -10.39
C PRO A 220 6.86 1.28 -10.74
N ASP A 221 6.17 1.51 -11.86
CA ASP A 221 5.69 2.81 -12.29
C ASP A 221 4.22 2.71 -12.68
N PHE A 222 3.35 3.08 -11.74
CA PHE A 222 1.91 2.90 -11.89
C PHE A 222 1.27 3.95 -12.81
N PRO A 223 0.11 3.66 -13.42
CA PRO A 223 -0.65 4.66 -14.19
C PRO A 223 -1.03 5.90 -13.40
N THR A 224 -1.26 5.77 -12.08
CA THR A 224 -1.50 6.87 -11.15
C THR A 224 -0.18 7.42 -10.61
N GLU A 225 -0.17 8.68 -10.19
CA GLU A 225 1.05 9.42 -9.83
C GLU A 225 1.44 9.30 -8.35
N ALA A 226 0.83 8.39 -7.60
CA ALA A 226 1.09 8.22 -6.16
C ALA A 226 2.56 7.89 -5.86
N GLU A 227 3.06 8.37 -4.72
CA GLU A 227 4.42 8.08 -4.26
C GLU A 227 4.58 6.60 -3.90
N ILE A 228 5.70 6.00 -4.29
CA ILE A 228 6.14 4.69 -3.78
C ILE A 228 7.03 4.94 -2.56
N ILE A 229 6.60 4.39 -1.41
CA ILE A 229 7.25 4.64 -0.10
C ILE A 229 7.98 3.42 0.45
N THR A 230 8.00 2.33 -0.29
CA THR A 230 8.70 1.08 0.09
C THR A 230 10.21 1.26 0.01
N SER A 231 10.96 0.69 0.96
CA SER A 231 12.41 0.74 0.97
C SER A 231 13.02 0.03 -0.25
N GLN A 232 14.17 0.51 -0.71
CA GLN A 232 14.88 -0.13 -1.83
C GLN A 232 15.26 -1.58 -1.52
N ALA A 233 15.54 -1.91 -0.26
CA ALA A 233 15.85 -3.28 0.18
C ALA A 233 14.64 -4.22 0.03
N ASP A 234 13.43 -3.77 0.36
CA ASP A 234 12.20 -4.56 0.21
C ASP A 234 11.81 -4.72 -1.27
N ILE A 235 12.04 -3.69 -2.09
CA ILE A 235 11.85 -3.77 -3.55
C ILE A 235 12.82 -4.77 -4.15
N LEU A 236 14.10 -4.75 -3.75
CA LEU A 236 15.11 -5.71 -4.20
C LEU A 236 14.67 -7.14 -3.86
N ASN A 237 14.29 -7.41 -2.61
CA ASN A 237 13.81 -8.72 -2.20
C ASN A 237 12.58 -9.15 -3.02
N THR A 238 11.66 -8.23 -3.30
CA THR A 238 10.48 -8.48 -4.14
C THR A 238 10.88 -8.87 -5.57
N TYR A 239 11.82 -8.17 -6.16
CA TYR A 239 12.32 -8.47 -7.51
C TYR A 239 13.18 -9.73 -7.58
N GLU A 240 13.91 -10.10 -6.52
CA GLU A 240 14.67 -11.35 -6.43
C GLU A 240 13.77 -12.58 -6.27
N THR A 241 12.69 -12.46 -5.51
CA THR A 241 11.79 -13.58 -5.22
C THR A 241 10.62 -13.69 -6.20
N GLY A 242 10.30 -12.61 -6.93
CA GLY A 242 9.08 -12.48 -7.73
C GLY A 242 7.80 -12.34 -6.89
N ARG A 243 7.92 -12.16 -5.57
CA ARG A 243 6.81 -12.02 -4.62
C ARG A 243 7.09 -10.94 -3.59
N GLY A 244 6.07 -10.18 -3.25
CA GLY A 244 6.19 -9.12 -2.24
C GLY A 244 5.02 -8.16 -2.26
N SER A 245 5.29 -6.95 -1.84
CA SER A 245 4.32 -5.85 -1.92
C SER A 245 5.04 -4.50 -2.02
N VAL A 246 4.38 -3.54 -2.65
CA VAL A 246 4.83 -2.16 -2.74
C VAL A 246 3.78 -1.27 -2.12
N ARG A 247 4.19 -0.37 -1.21
CA ARG A 247 3.33 0.61 -0.55
C ARG A 247 3.32 1.90 -1.36
N MET A 248 2.14 2.40 -1.60
CA MET A 248 1.89 3.65 -2.30
C MET A 248 1.16 4.61 -1.38
N ARG A 249 1.51 5.88 -1.44
CA ARG A 249 0.91 6.96 -0.67
C ARG A 249 0.43 8.05 -1.60
N ALA A 250 -0.74 8.62 -1.31
CA ALA A 250 -1.30 9.75 -2.03
C ALA A 250 -0.38 10.97 -1.98
N ILE A 251 -0.36 11.74 -3.06
CA ILE A 251 0.34 13.04 -3.11
C ILE A 251 -0.66 14.13 -2.76
N TRP A 252 -0.23 15.06 -1.95
CA TRP A 252 -1.04 16.19 -1.53
C TRP A 252 -0.20 17.46 -1.42
N ASN A 253 -0.87 18.60 -1.51
CA ASN A 253 -0.32 19.94 -1.29
C ASN A 253 -1.32 20.77 -0.46
N LYS A 254 -0.87 21.94 -0.03
CA LYS A 254 -1.70 22.91 0.69
C LYS A 254 -1.98 24.10 -0.19
N GLU A 255 -3.27 24.40 -0.42
CA GLU A 255 -3.74 25.56 -1.18
C GLU A 255 -4.77 26.34 -0.36
N ASP A 256 -4.54 27.63 -0.14
CA ASP A 256 -5.42 28.55 0.58
C ASP A 256 -5.92 28.08 1.96
N GLY A 257 -5.19 27.18 2.58
CA GLY A 257 -5.54 26.58 3.88
C GLY A 257 -6.18 25.22 3.79
N ASP A 258 -6.66 24.80 2.62
CA ASP A 258 -7.18 23.47 2.35
C ASP A 258 -6.05 22.48 2.00
N ILE A 259 -6.30 21.21 2.23
CA ILE A 259 -5.45 20.10 1.82
C ILE A 259 -6.02 19.55 0.53
N ILE A 260 -5.22 19.58 -0.53
CA ILE A 260 -5.61 19.10 -1.86
C ILE A 260 -4.85 17.82 -2.16
N VAL A 261 -5.58 16.71 -2.31
CA VAL A 261 -5.00 15.44 -2.76
C VAL A 261 -5.05 15.41 -4.28
N THR A 262 -3.87 15.31 -4.91
CA THR A 262 -3.70 15.38 -6.38
C THR A 262 -3.41 14.02 -7.02
N ALA A 263 -2.99 13.02 -6.25
CA ALA A 263 -2.77 11.66 -6.74
C ALA A 263 -3.15 10.63 -5.68
N LEU A 264 -3.75 9.53 -6.12
CA LEU A 264 -4.18 8.42 -5.27
C LEU A 264 -3.39 7.14 -5.58
N PRO A 265 -3.22 6.23 -4.61
CA PRO A 265 -2.67 4.90 -4.86
C PRO A 265 -3.42 4.18 -5.99
N PHE A 266 -2.70 3.38 -6.75
CA PHE A 266 -3.28 2.61 -7.86
C PHE A 266 -4.48 1.75 -7.41
N GLN A 267 -5.54 1.74 -8.19
CA GLN A 267 -6.82 1.08 -7.89
C GLN A 267 -7.52 1.60 -6.62
N THR A 268 -7.37 2.89 -6.32
CA THR A 268 -8.07 3.54 -5.20
C THR A 268 -9.09 4.54 -5.74
N SER A 269 -10.32 4.44 -5.27
CA SER A 269 -11.42 5.36 -5.58
C SER A 269 -11.38 6.58 -4.66
N GLY A 270 -11.48 7.79 -5.23
CA GLY A 270 -11.54 9.05 -4.48
C GLY A 270 -12.79 9.14 -3.61
N SER A 271 -13.94 8.78 -4.15
CA SER A 271 -15.21 8.73 -3.41
C SER A 271 -15.13 7.81 -2.19
N LYS A 272 -14.48 6.64 -2.32
CA LYS A 272 -14.28 5.72 -1.20
C LYS A 272 -13.39 6.32 -0.11
N VAL A 273 -12.33 7.02 -0.50
CA VAL A 273 -11.45 7.72 0.45
C VAL A 273 -12.23 8.80 1.21
N LEU A 274 -13.00 9.63 0.50
CA LEU A 274 -13.84 10.66 1.12
C LEU A 274 -14.89 10.05 2.06
N GLU A 275 -15.49 8.92 1.68
CA GLU A 275 -16.43 8.18 2.54
C GLU A 275 -15.77 7.68 3.83
N GLN A 276 -14.55 7.14 3.75
CA GLN A 276 -13.77 6.70 4.91
C GLN A 276 -13.46 7.87 5.86
N ILE A 277 -13.08 9.02 5.32
CA ILE A 277 -12.82 10.24 6.11
C ILE A 277 -14.13 10.75 6.73
N ALA A 278 -15.20 10.86 5.94
CA ALA A 278 -16.52 11.29 6.42
C ALA A 278 -17.08 10.37 7.52
N ALA A 279 -16.84 9.06 7.43
CA ALA A 279 -17.21 8.12 8.48
C ALA A 279 -16.49 8.41 9.82
N GLN A 280 -15.20 8.77 9.76
CA GLN A 280 -14.44 9.19 10.95
C GLN A 280 -14.96 10.52 11.51
N MET A 281 -15.33 11.49 10.65
CA MET A 281 -15.94 12.76 11.08
C MET A 281 -17.28 12.53 11.76
N ARG A 282 -18.17 11.72 11.20
CA ARG A 282 -19.46 11.35 11.80
C ARG A 282 -19.29 10.68 13.16
N ASN A 283 -18.26 9.85 13.30
CA ASN A 283 -17.91 9.18 14.56
C ASN A 283 -17.15 10.09 15.55
N LYS A 284 -17.00 11.39 15.23
CA LYS A 284 -16.28 12.39 16.03
C LYS A 284 -14.80 12.05 16.29
N LYS A 285 -14.21 11.21 15.44
CA LYS A 285 -12.78 10.85 15.49
C LYS A 285 -11.89 11.87 14.78
N LEU A 286 -12.44 12.73 13.92
CA LEU A 286 -11.74 13.79 13.19
C LEU A 286 -12.41 15.16 13.42
N PRO A 287 -12.37 15.72 14.65
CA PRO A 287 -13.01 17.01 14.95
C PRO A 287 -12.29 18.20 14.29
N MET A 288 -11.09 17.97 13.75
CA MET A 288 -10.25 18.97 13.10
C MET A 288 -10.55 19.16 11.62
N VAL A 289 -11.31 18.27 10.98
CA VAL A 289 -11.79 18.40 9.60
C VAL A 289 -13.16 19.03 9.61
N GLU A 290 -13.38 20.06 8.78
CA GLU A 290 -14.64 20.78 8.67
C GLU A 290 -15.47 20.29 7.50
N ASP A 291 -14.87 20.16 6.32
CA ASP A 291 -15.54 19.81 5.08
C ASP A 291 -14.69 18.92 4.17
N LEU A 292 -15.38 18.20 3.28
CA LEU A 292 -14.79 17.31 2.27
C LEU A 292 -15.49 17.55 0.94
N ARG A 293 -14.73 17.76 -0.13
CA ARG A 293 -15.25 17.96 -1.49
C ARG A 293 -14.46 17.15 -2.50
N ASP A 294 -15.14 16.68 -3.53
CA ASP A 294 -14.53 16.17 -4.75
C ASP A 294 -14.63 17.25 -5.83
N GLU A 295 -13.50 17.77 -6.25
CA GLU A 295 -13.35 18.77 -7.30
C GLU A 295 -12.64 18.20 -8.52
N SER A 296 -12.60 16.87 -8.65
CA SER A 296 -11.98 16.18 -9.78
C SER A 296 -12.74 16.48 -11.09
N ASP A 297 -12.02 16.80 -12.15
CA ASP A 297 -12.54 17.06 -13.48
C ASP A 297 -11.64 16.44 -14.57
N HIS A 298 -11.83 16.80 -15.83
CA HIS A 298 -11.05 16.28 -16.95
C HIS A 298 -9.63 16.86 -17.04
N GLU A 299 -9.38 18.03 -16.45
CA GLU A 299 -8.05 18.66 -16.36
C GLU A 299 -7.30 18.16 -15.13
N ASN A 300 -8.03 17.96 -14.03
CA ASN A 300 -7.52 17.46 -12.75
C ASN A 300 -8.26 16.15 -12.39
N PRO A 301 -7.85 15.01 -12.94
CA PRO A 301 -8.55 13.73 -12.73
C PRO A 301 -8.64 13.28 -11.29
N THR A 302 -7.78 13.83 -10.42
CA THR A 302 -7.82 13.63 -8.98
C THR A 302 -7.61 14.99 -8.29
N ARG A 303 -8.68 15.52 -7.69
CA ARG A 303 -8.64 16.73 -6.87
C ARG A 303 -9.61 16.59 -5.70
N LEU A 304 -9.14 15.96 -4.61
CA LEU A 304 -9.94 15.81 -3.40
C LEU A 304 -9.54 16.90 -2.40
N VAL A 305 -10.52 17.66 -1.95
CA VAL A 305 -10.32 18.79 -1.03
C VAL A 305 -10.74 18.40 0.38
N ILE A 306 -9.82 18.55 1.32
CA ILE A 306 -10.05 18.33 2.76
C ILE A 306 -9.85 19.68 3.45
N THR A 307 -10.91 20.26 4.00
CA THR A 307 -10.88 21.56 4.66
C THR A 307 -10.66 21.40 6.16
N PRO A 308 -9.50 21.81 6.71
CA PRO A 308 -9.28 21.84 8.14
C PRO A 308 -10.13 22.93 8.81
N ARG A 309 -10.65 22.66 10.03
CA ARG A 309 -11.45 23.62 10.80
C ARG A 309 -10.70 24.89 11.20
N SER A 310 -9.39 24.86 11.23
CA SER A 310 -8.54 25.99 11.61
C SER A 310 -7.16 25.89 10.97
N ASN A 311 -6.60 27.01 10.55
CA ASN A 311 -5.23 27.12 10.02
C ASN A 311 -4.14 26.78 11.05
N ARG A 312 -4.49 26.56 12.33
CA ARG A 312 -3.57 26.19 13.42
C ARG A 312 -3.42 24.67 13.59
N ILE A 313 -4.15 23.89 12.80
CA ILE A 313 -4.08 22.43 12.84
C ILE A 313 -2.73 22.00 12.23
N ASP A 314 -2.08 21.05 12.88
CA ASP A 314 -0.91 20.37 12.33
C ASP A 314 -1.37 19.47 11.17
N VAL A 315 -1.16 19.96 9.96
CA VAL A 315 -1.62 19.29 8.72
C VAL A 315 -0.81 18.02 8.47
N ASP A 316 0.48 18.00 8.78
CA ASP A 316 1.31 16.82 8.58
C ASP A 316 0.87 15.68 9.49
N ALA A 317 0.60 15.98 10.76
CA ALA A 317 0.06 15.00 11.70
C ALA A 317 -1.33 14.52 11.28
N LEU A 318 -2.22 15.40 10.79
CA LEU A 318 -3.52 15.02 10.25
C LEU A 318 -3.37 14.06 9.06
N MET A 319 -2.48 14.38 8.12
CA MET A 319 -2.25 13.52 6.96
C MET A 319 -1.65 12.18 7.35
N ASP A 320 -0.74 12.11 8.31
CA ASP A 320 -0.21 10.86 8.84
C ASP A 320 -1.32 9.98 9.43
N HIS A 321 -2.25 10.57 10.17
CA HIS A 321 -3.43 9.82 10.64
C HIS A 321 -4.29 9.31 9.49
N LEU A 322 -4.56 10.14 8.47
CA LEU A 322 -5.35 9.75 7.32
C LEU A 322 -4.67 8.66 6.49
N PHE A 323 -3.35 8.70 6.32
CA PHE A 323 -2.58 7.63 5.69
C PHE A 323 -2.69 6.31 6.47
N ALA A 324 -2.63 6.36 7.80
CA ALA A 324 -2.74 5.16 8.62
C ALA A 324 -4.16 4.56 8.69
N THR A 325 -5.20 5.33 8.37
CA THR A 325 -6.61 4.94 8.64
C THR A 325 -7.51 4.92 7.41
N THR A 326 -7.00 5.28 6.24
CA THR A 326 -7.75 5.32 4.98
C THR A 326 -6.94 4.75 3.81
N ASP A 327 -7.59 4.57 2.66
CA ASP A 327 -6.93 4.10 1.43
C ASP A 327 -6.03 5.20 0.76
N LEU A 328 -5.77 6.34 1.42
CA LEU A 328 -4.73 7.31 1.00
C LEU A 328 -3.32 6.73 1.05
N GLU A 329 -3.11 5.68 1.83
CA GLU A 329 -1.94 4.81 1.75
C GLU A 329 -2.40 3.37 1.58
N ARG A 330 -1.83 2.68 0.59
CA ARG A 330 -2.23 1.31 0.26
C ARG A 330 -1.05 0.47 -0.21
N SER A 331 -1.07 -0.82 0.14
CA SER A 331 -0.13 -1.81 -0.37
C SER A 331 -0.69 -2.49 -1.62
N TYR A 332 0.13 -2.56 -2.67
CA TYR A 332 -0.11 -3.38 -3.85
C TYR A 332 0.70 -4.67 -3.73
N ARG A 333 0.00 -5.81 -3.78
CA ARG A 333 0.64 -7.14 -3.76
C ARG A 333 1.31 -7.42 -5.08
N ILE A 334 2.49 -8.00 -5.05
CA ILE A 334 3.24 -8.46 -6.24
C ILE A 334 3.38 -9.97 -6.21
N ASN A 335 3.04 -10.61 -7.33
CA ASN A 335 3.26 -12.03 -7.59
C ASN A 335 3.49 -12.21 -9.10
N MET A 336 4.75 -12.31 -9.50
CA MET A 336 5.15 -12.37 -10.90
C MET A 336 5.04 -13.79 -11.46
N ASN A 337 3.83 -14.33 -11.47
CA ASN A 337 3.50 -15.65 -12.01
C ASN A 337 3.13 -15.54 -13.49
N ILE A 338 3.91 -16.13 -14.37
CA ILE A 338 3.89 -15.92 -15.82
C ILE A 338 4.00 -17.27 -16.53
N ILE A 339 3.35 -17.42 -17.68
CA ILE A 339 3.60 -18.54 -18.59
C ILE A 339 4.92 -18.27 -19.33
N GLY A 340 5.91 -19.12 -19.08
CA GLY A 340 7.22 -19.03 -19.68
C GLY A 340 7.26 -19.40 -21.16
N ILE A 341 8.45 -19.32 -21.76
CA ILE A 341 8.70 -19.74 -23.17
C ILE A 341 8.40 -21.23 -23.34
N ASP A 342 8.59 -22.03 -22.31
CA ASP A 342 8.31 -23.46 -22.27
C ASP A 342 6.81 -23.82 -22.11
N GLY A 343 5.93 -22.81 -22.08
CA GLY A 343 4.49 -22.95 -21.89
C GLY A 343 4.07 -23.29 -20.46
N ARG A 344 4.97 -23.22 -19.47
CA ARG A 344 4.68 -23.56 -18.08
C ARG A 344 4.53 -22.31 -17.20
N PRO A 345 3.55 -22.30 -16.29
CA PRO A 345 3.42 -21.22 -15.33
C PRO A 345 4.49 -21.33 -14.24
N SER A 346 5.15 -20.23 -13.94
CA SER A 346 6.13 -20.15 -12.85
C SER A 346 6.24 -18.73 -12.30
N VAL A 347 6.59 -18.61 -11.02
CA VAL A 347 6.92 -17.33 -10.42
C VAL A 347 8.35 -16.99 -10.81
N MET A 348 8.51 -15.89 -11.53
CA MET A 348 9.81 -15.46 -12.07
C MET A 348 10.30 -14.22 -11.33
N ASN A 349 11.62 -14.13 -11.11
CA ASN A 349 12.27 -12.91 -10.68
C ASN A 349 12.47 -11.93 -11.85
N LEU A 350 12.77 -10.66 -11.55
CA LEU A 350 12.93 -9.62 -12.58
C LEU A 350 13.97 -10.00 -13.65
N ARG A 351 15.12 -10.53 -13.24
CA ARG A 351 16.18 -10.97 -14.17
C ARG A 351 15.71 -12.09 -15.09
N GLN A 352 14.97 -13.06 -14.57
CA GLN A 352 14.43 -14.18 -15.36
C GLN A 352 13.44 -13.67 -16.40
N ILE A 353 12.53 -12.78 -16.02
CA ILE A 353 11.56 -12.17 -16.94
C ILE A 353 12.26 -11.47 -18.10
N LEU A 354 13.22 -10.61 -17.81
CA LEU A 354 13.96 -9.88 -18.85
C LEU A 354 14.80 -10.81 -19.73
N LYS A 355 15.46 -11.81 -19.14
CA LYS A 355 16.27 -12.80 -19.88
C LYS A 355 15.41 -13.62 -20.84
N ASP A 356 14.29 -14.15 -20.37
CA ASP A 356 13.41 -14.99 -21.18
C ASP A 356 12.73 -14.16 -22.26
N TRP A 357 12.26 -12.96 -21.94
CA TRP A 357 11.73 -12.06 -22.95
C TRP A 357 12.77 -11.68 -24.02
N LEU A 358 14.03 -11.40 -23.65
CA LEU A 358 15.10 -11.12 -24.61
C LEU A 358 15.41 -12.34 -25.49
N SER A 359 15.34 -13.55 -24.93
CA SER A 359 15.47 -14.79 -25.72
C SER A 359 14.35 -14.89 -26.76
N PHE A 360 13.11 -14.67 -26.37
CA PHE A 360 11.96 -14.58 -27.26
C PHE A 360 12.14 -13.50 -28.33
N ARG A 361 12.59 -12.29 -27.96
CA ARG A 361 12.79 -11.19 -28.92
C ARG A 361 13.87 -11.50 -29.94
N LEU A 362 14.98 -12.11 -29.52
CA LEU A 362 16.04 -12.54 -30.43
C LEU A 362 15.54 -13.59 -31.43
N ASP A 363 14.75 -14.55 -30.99
CA ASP A 363 14.14 -15.56 -31.88
C ASP A 363 13.18 -14.91 -32.88
N VAL A 364 12.26 -14.06 -32.41
CA VAL A 364 11.34 -13.31 -33.28
C VAL A 364 12.09 -12.48 -34.33
N THR A 365 13.17 -11.80 -33.92
CA THR A 365 13.99 -11.00 -34.84
C THR A 365 14.68 -11.88 -35.88
N ARG A 366 15.25 -13.03 -35.48
CA ARG A 366 15.86 -14.00 -36.39
C ARG A 366 14.83 -14.49 -37.40
N ARG A 367 13.65 -14.93 -36.98
CA ARG A 367 12.56 -15.39 -37.84
C ARG A 367 12.12 -14.31 -38.85
N ARG A 368 12.04 -13.05 -38.40
CA ARG A 368 11.72 -11.91 -39.26
C ARG A 368 12.77 -11.72 -40.35
N LEU A 369 14.05 -11.78 -39.99
CA LEU A 369 15.15 -11.65 -40.96
C LEU A 369 15.18 -12.82 -41.93
N ASP A 370 15.02 -14.07 -41.46
CA ASP A 370 14.95 -15.26 -42.29
C ASP A 370 13.77 -15.17 -43.27
N TYR A 371 12.61 -14.78 -42.82
CA TYR A 371 11.43 -14.59 -43.66
C TYR A 371 11.67 -13.53 -44.75
N ARG A 372 12.31 -12.42 -44.38
CA ARG A 372 12.69 -11.38 -45.34
C ARG A 372 13.74 -11.89 -46.35
N LEU A 373 14.75 -12.60 -45.90
CA LEU A 373 15.76 -13.22 -46.73
C LEU A 373 15.12 -14.16 -47.75
N GLN A 374 14.24 -15.04 -47.32
CA GLN A 374 13.53 -15.96 -48.25
C GLN A 374 12.72 -15.19 -49.30
N LYS A 375 12.06 -14.10 -48.91
CA LYS A 375 11.35 -13.24 -49.90
C LYS A 375 12.27 -12.57 -50.88
N VAL A 376 13.41 -12.07 -50.41
CA VAL A 376 14.42 -11.44 -51.27
C VAL A 376 15.03 -12.48 -52.22
N GLU A 377 15.36 -13.66 -51.76
CA GLU A 377 15.90 -14.75 -52.59
C GLU A 377 14.89 -15.21 -53.64
N LYS A 378 13.62 -15.41 -53.27
CA LYS A 378 12.57 -15.75 -54.24
C LYS A 378 12.43 -14.65 -55.30
N ARG A 379 12.47 -13.38 -54.88
CA ARG A 379 12.34 -12.26 -55.83
C ARG A 379 13.56 -12.16 -56.75
N LEU A 380 14.77 -12.28 -56.22
CA LEU A 380 16.02 -12.34 -57.02
C LEU A 380 15.97 -13.47 -58.05
N HIS A 381 15.56 -14.67 -57.63
CA HIS A 381 15.43 -15.82 -58.51
C HIS A 381 14.47 -15.55 -59.70
N LEU A 382 13.34 -14.87 -59.43
CA LEU A 382 12.42 -14.49 -60.50
C LEU A 382 13.01 -13.38 -61.42
N LEU A 383 13.75 -12.43 -60.87
CA LEU A 383 14.37 -11.37 -61.63
C LEU A 383 15.51 -11.91 -62.52
N ASP A 384 16.29 -12.91 -62.06
CA ASP A 384 17.31 -13.59 -62.83
C ASP A 384 16.72 -14.23 -64.09
N GLY A 385 15.62 -14.98 -63.94
CA GLY A 385 14.88 -15.57 -65.06
C GLY A 385 14.32 -14.51 -66.00
N LEU A 386 13.75 -13.44 -65.45
CA LEU A 386 13.22 -12.34 -66.28
C LEU A 386 14.31 -11.61 -67.07
N LEU A 387 15.49 -11.43 -66.49
CA LEU A 387 16.65 -10.82 -67.18
C LEU A 387 17.15 -11.71 -68.33
N ILE A 388 17.19 -13.05 -68.13
CA ILE A 388 17.52 -14.00 -69.19
C ILE A 388 16.54 -13.88 -70.37
N ALA A 389 15.23 -13.84 -70.07
CA ALA A 389 14.18 -13.68 -71.04
C ALA A 389 14.31 -12.34 -71.78
N PHE A 390 14.66 -11.29 -71.06
CA PHE A 390 14.80 -9.92 -71.59
C PHE A 390 15.96 -9.81 -72.57
N LEU A 391 17.11 -10.42 -72.22
CA LEU A 391 18.30 -10.44 -73.09
C LEU A 391 18.09 -11.29 -74.35
N ASN A 392 17.14 -12.21 -74.35
CA ASN A 392 16.81 -13.13 -75.44
C ASN A 392 15.37 -12.99 -75.91
N ILE A 393 14.81 -11.81 -75.92
CA ILE A 393 13.38 -11.56 -76.03
C ILE A 393 12.81 -12.10 -77.38
N ASP A 394 13.56 -11.95 -78.49
CA ASP A 394 13.11 -12.41 -79.82
C ASP A 394 12.97 -13.95 -79.79
N GLU A 395 13.90 -14.68 -79.20
CA GLU A 395 13.88 -16.12 -79.10
C GLU A 395 12.76 -16.61 -78.14
N VAL A 396 12.57 -15.94 -77.03
CA VAL A 396 11.46 -16.23 -76.10
C VAL A 396 10.11 -16.06 -76.81
N ILE A 397 9.89 -14.96 -77.55
CA ILE A 397 8.68 -14.74 -78.36
C ILE A 397 8.51 -15.81 -79.42
N HIS A 398 9.61 -16.20 -80.11
CA HIS A 398 9.55 -17.26 -81.09
C HIS A 398 9.09 -18.59 -80.48
N ILE A 399 9.66 -19.01 -79.38
CA ILE A 399 9.28 -20.24 -78.64
C ILE A 399 7.80 -20.20 -78.25
N ILE A 400 7.36 -19.09 -77.66
CA ILE A 400 5.94 -18.95 -77.22
C ILE A 400 4.95 -19.05 -78.37
N ARG A 401 5.38 -18.66 -79.60
CA ARG A 401 4.51 -18.68 -80.77
C ARG A 401 4.54 -19.96 -81.58
N THR A 402 5.60 -20.77 -81.48
CA THR A 402 5.86 -21.92 -82.35
C THR A 402 5.74 -23.25 -81.65
N GLU A 403 5.93 -23.30 -80.34
CA GLU A 403 5.89 -24.53 -79.59
C GLU A 403 4.49 -24.77 -79.00
N ASP A 404 4.00 -26.01 -79.06
CA ASP A 404 2.73 -26.38 -78.50
C ASP A 404 2.73 -26.31 -76.96
N GLU A 405 3.90 -26.60 -76.36
CA GLU A 405 4.13 -26.51 -74.91
C GLU A 405 5.31 -25.55 -74.63
N PRO A 406 5.10 -24.24 -74.58
CA PRO A 406 6.17 -23.24 -74.51
C PRO A 406 6.93 -23.26 -73.17
N LYS A 407 6.31 -23.66 -72.06
CA LYS A 407 6.94 -23.68 -70.74
C LYS A 407 8.12 -24.68 -70.68
N PRO A 408 7.94 -25.97 -71.00
CA PRO A 408 9.04 -26.93 -71.09
C PRO A 408 10.16 -26.52 -72.08
N ALA A 409 9.78 -25.92 -73.21
CA ALA A 409 10.73 -25.47 -74.21
C ALA A 409 11.60 -24.30 -73.69
N LEU A 410 11.02 -23.36 -72.99
CA LEU A 410 11.75 -22.25 -72.33
C LEU A 410 12.68 -22.76 -71.23
N ILE A 411 12.23 -23.72 -70.42
CA ILE A 411 13.05 -24.36 -69.38
C ILE A 411 14.28 -25.01 -70.00
N ALA A 412 14.06 -25.86 -70.99
CA ALA A 412 15.15 -26.60 -71.67
C ALA A 412 16.12 -25.68 -72.39
N ARG A 413 15.65 -24.58 -72.99
CA ARG A 413 16.46 -23.69 -73.81
C ARG A 413 17.34 -22.74 -72.99
N PHE A 414 16.79 -22.22 -71.88
CA PHE A 414 17.45 -21.18 -71.09
C PHE A 414 17.86 -21.66 -69.68
N ASP A 415 17.75 -22.96 -69.38
CA ASP A 415 18.07 -23.53 -68.07
C ASP A 415 17.30 -22.83 -66.92
N LEU A 416 16.03 -22.58 -67.16
CA LEU A 416 15.11 -21.90 -66.22
C LEU A 416 14.50 -22.89 -65.26
N SER A 417 14.21 -22.41 -64.02
CA SER A 417 13.33 -23.15 -63.13
C SER A 417 11.88 -23.09 -63.59
N ASP A 418 11.03 -24.04 -63.11
CA ASP A 418 9.61 -24.03 -63.36
C ASP A 418 8.93 -22.72 -63.01
N THR A 419 9.30 -22.15 -61.85
CA THR A 419 8.76 -20.87 -61.34
C THR A 419 9.23 -19.67 -62.17
N GLN A 420 10.43 -19.70 -62.69
CA GLN A 420 10.93 -18.64 -63.60
C GLN A 420 10.24 -18.68 -64.96
N ALA A 421 10.04 -19.85 -65.51
CA ALA A 421 9.35 -20.00 -66.80
C ALA A 421 7.89 -19.57 -66.71
N GLU A 422 7.17 -19.98 -65.63
CA GLU A 422 5.80 -19.52 -65.34
C GLU A 422 5.74 -18.00 -65.25
N TYR A 423 6.65 -17.41 -64.46
CA TYR A 423 6.68 -15.94 -64.25
C TYR A 423 6.95 -15.19 -65.59
N ILE A 424 7.80 -15.73 -66.48
CA ILE A 424 8.06 -15.16 -67.80
C ILE A 424 6.80 -15.20 -68.64
N LEU A 425 6.07 -16.29 -68.68
CA LEU A 425 4.83 -16.47 -69.43
C LEU A 425 3.71 -15.56 -68.92
N ASP A 426 3.65 -15.28 -67.63
CA ASP A 426 2.70 -14.36 -67.01
C ASP A 426 3.07 -12.87 -67.19
N THR A 427 4.23 -12.58 -67.77
CA THR A 427 4.73 -11.19 -67.91
C THR A 427 3.94 -10.44 -68.94
N LYS A 428 3.43 -9.27 -68.57
CA LYS A 428 2.69 -8.38 -69.48
C LYS A 428 3.60 -7.77 -70.55
N LEU A 429 3.18 -7.81 -71.82
CA LEU A 429 3.96 -7.27 -72.94
C LEU A 429 4.52 -5.86 -72.73
N ARG A 430 3.82 -5.00 -72.01
CA ARG A 430 4.33 -3.65 -71.66
C ARG A 430 5.56 -3.64 -70.79
N GLN A 431 5.81 -4.72 -70.05
CA GLN A 431 6.98 -4.89 -69.17
C GLN A 431 8.23 -5.30 -69.95
N LEU A 432 8.12 -5.62 -71.19
CA LEU A 432 9.19 -5.96 -72.11
C LEU A 432 9.84 -4.72 -72.79
N ALA A 433 9.46 -3.51 -72.39
CA ALA A 433 10.07 -2.27 -72.91
C ALA A 433 11.50 -2.07 -72.37
N ARG A 434 12.37 -1.49 -73.21
CA ARG A 434 13.79 -1.26 -72.88
C ARG A 434 14.06 -0.54 -71.52
N LEU A 435 13.16 0.33 -71.14
CA LEU A 435 13.20 1.02 -69.84
C LEU A 435 13.02 0.09 -68.62
N GLU A 436 12.37 -1.07 -68.80
CA GLU A 436 12.16 -2.03 -67.69
C GLU A 436 13.44 -2.81 -67.40
N GLU A 437 14.38 -3.03 -68.35
CA GLU A 437 15.67 -3.66 -68.13
C GLU A 437 16.46 -2.90 -67.03
N PHE A 438 16.52 -1.59 -67.09
CA PHE A 438 17.22 -0.78 -66.13
C PHE A 438 16.56 -0.85 -64.75
N LYS A 439 15.24 -0.96 -64.68
CA LYS A 439 14.52 -1.13 -63.41
C LYS A 439 14.78 -2.50 -62.80
N ILE A 440 14.75 -3.56 -63.67
CA ILE A 440 15.03 -4.94 -63.24
C ILE A 440 16.44 -5.06 -62.66
N ARG A 441 17.46 -4.53 -63.36
CA ARG A 441 18.85 -4.50 -62.89
C ARG A 441 18.99 -3.67 -61.61
N GLY A 442 18.34 -2.49 -61.51
CA GLY A 442 18.35 -1.68 -60.34
C GLY A 442 17.70 -2.38 -59.12
N GLU A 443 16.53 -3.02 -59.31
CA GLU A 443 15.88 -3.82 -58.28
C GLU A 443 16.76 -5.03 -57.85
N GLN A 444 17.41 -5.71 -58.82
CA GLN A 444 18.29 -6.82 -58.54
C GLN A 444 19.51 -6.41 -57.72
N ASP A 445 20.17 -5.27 -58.07
CA ASP A 445 21.29 -4.74 -57.32
C ASP A 445 20.93 -4.32 -55.87
N GLU A 446 19.76 -3.71 -55.71
CA GLU A 446 19.26 -3.34 -54.37
C GLU A 446 18.97 -4.57 -53.51
N LEU A 447 18.27 -5.57 -54.07
CA LEU A 447 17.95 -6.81 -53.39
C LEU A 447 19.18 -7.66 -53.11
N ALA A 448 20.19 -7.66 -54.00
CA ALA A 448 21.45 -8.35 -53.74
C ALA A 448 22.22 -7.74 -52.56
N LYS A 449 22.22 -6.40 -52.45
CA LYS A 449 22.82 -5.69 -51.30
C LYS A 449 22.01 -5.99 -50.00
N GLU A 450 20.69 -6.00 -50.11
CA GLU A 450 19.81 -6.36 -48.98
C GLU A 450 20.07 -7.82 -48.56
N LYS A 451 20.14 -8.76 -49.48
CA LYS A 451 20.48 -10.18 -49.22
C LYS A 451 21.77 -10.31 -48.44
N ALA A 452 22.85 -9.69 -48.92
CA ALA A 452 24.14 -9.73 -48.27
C ALA A 452 24.11 -9.14 -46.85
N SER A 453 23.34 -8.07 -46.64
CA SER A 453 23.11 -7.46 -45.30
C SER A 453 22.36 -8.41 -44.37
N LEU A 454 21.28 -9.06 -44.84
CA LEU A 454 20.51 -10.02 -44.08
C LEU A 454 21.32 -11.25 -43.68
N GLU A 455 22.06 -11.83 -44.63
CA GLU A 455 22.97 -12.96 -44.39
C GLU A 455 24.06 -12.59 -43.37
N LEU A 456 24.59 -11.38 -43.44
CA LEU A 456 25.58 -10.86 -42.51
C LEU A 456 25.00 -10.72 -41.08
N LEU A 457 23.75 -10.26 -40.93
CA LEU A 457 23.08 -10.16 -39.65
C LEU A 457 22.78 -11.54 -39.06
N LEU A 458 22.31 -12.48 -39.88
CA LEU A 458 21.97 -13.85 -39.47
C LEU A 458 23.19 -14.70 -39.13
N SER A 459 24.36 -14.39 -39.70
CA SER A 459 25.61 -15.15 -39.50
C SER A 459 26.20 -15.02 -38.10
N SER A 460 25.75 -14.06 -37.29
CA SER A 460 26.36 -13.75 -35.98
C SER A 460 25.35 -13.30 -34.92
N ASP A 461 25.31 -14.03 -33.82
CA ASP A 461 24.50 -13.66 -32.65
C ASP A 461 24.86 -12.27 -32.08
N ALA A 462 26.15 -11.88 -32.19
CA ALA A 462 26.57 -10.56 -31.72
C ALA A 462 25.94 -9.43 -32.58
N ARG A 463 25.84 -9.61 -33.88
CA ARG A 463 25.21 -8.65 -34.80
C ARG A 463 23.71 -8.59 -34.59
N LEU A 464 23.08 -9.75 -34.40
CA LEU A 464 21.65 -9.84 -34.07
C LEU A 464 21.35 -9.10 -32.77
N LYS A 465 22.15 -9.29 -31.72
CA LYS A 465 22.02 -8.53 -30.46
C LYS A 465 22.20 -7.03 -30.67
N THR A 466 23.14 -6.61 -31.49
CA THR A 466 23.34 -5.18 -31.80
C THR A 466 22.13 -4.59 -32.51
N LEU A 467 21.54 -5.33 -33.46
CA LEU A 467 20.30 -4.93 -34.13
C LEU A 467 19.14 -4.78 -33.09
N VAL A 468 18.92 -5.80 -32.28
CA VAL A 468 17.88 -5.76 -31.25
C VAL A 468 18.08 -4.56 -30.29
N LYS A 469 19.32 -4.26 -29.90
CA LYS A 469 19.61 -3.06 -29.09
C LYS A 469 19.22 -1.77 -29.78
N SER A 470 19.53 -1.62 -31.05
CA SER A 470 19.19 -0.41 -31.82
C SER A 470 17.65 -0.26 -31.96
N GLU A 471 16.95 -1.37 -32.20
CA GLU A 471 15.49 -1.39 -32.30
C GLU A 471 14.81 -1.07 -30.96
N LEU A 472 15.31 -1.61 -29.85
CA LEU A 472 14.83 -1.30 -28.52
C LEU A 472 14.98 0.20 -28.19
N LYS A 473 16.15 0.79 -28.50
CA LYS A 473 16.39 2.23 -28.30
C LYS A 473 15.43 3.08 -29.12
N ALA A 474 15.32 2.80 -30.42
CA ALA A 474 14.43 3.54 -31.30
C ALA A 474 12.95 3.44 -30.86
N THR A 475 12.53 2.24 -30.41
CA THR A 475 11.17 2.04 -29.91
C THR A 475 10.95 2.76 -28.57
N ALA A 476 11.98 2.84 -27.71
CA ALA A 476 11.89 3.59 -26.47
C ALA A 476 11.81 5.11 -26.71
N GLU A 477 12.53 5.63 -27.69
CA GLU A 477 12.45 7.04 -28.08
C GLU A 477 11.06 7.40 -28.65
N GLU A 478 10.40 6.46 -29.36
CA GLU A 478 9.08 6.69 -29.98
C GLU A 478 7.94 6.63 -28.96
N TYR A 479 7.96 5.72 -27.99
CA TYR A 479 6.82 5.42 -27.09
C TYR A 479 7.10 5.71 -25.62
N GLY A 480 8.35 6.01 -25.25
CA GLY A 480 8.74 6.25 -23.87
C GLY A 480 8.24 7.59 -23.33
N ASP A 481 8.05 7.64 -22.04
CA ASP A 481 7.70 8.84 -21.29
C ASP A 481 8.41 8.83 -19.91
N GLU A 482 8.25 9.92 -19.17
CA GLU A 482 8.83 10.02 -17.83
C GLU A 482 8.08 9.14 -16.81
N ARG A 483 8.78 8.82 -15.72
CA ARG A 483 8.20 8.11 -14.56
C ARG A 483 7.07 8.93 -13.95
N ARG A 484 5.94 8.26 -13.68
CA ARG A 484 4.76 8.88 -13.03
C ARG A 484 4.78 8.73 -11.52
N SER A 485 5.23 7.58 -11.00
CA SER A 485 5.23 7.29 -9.56
C SER A 485 6.56 7.70 -8.92
N PRO A 486 6.63 8.82 -8.16
CA PRO A 486 7.86 9.24 -7.48
C PRO A 486 8.30 8.22 -6.42
N LEU A 487 9.61 8.11 -6.22
CA LEU A 487 10.19 7.24 -5.19
C LEU A 487 10.62 8.09 -4.00
N LYS A 488 10.01 7.86 -2.84
CA LYS A 488 10.34 8.54 -1.58
C LYS A 488 10.21 7.58 -0.42
N GLU A 489 11.31 7.15 0.15
CA GLU A 489 11.27 6.38 1.39
C GLU A 489 10.62 7.21 2.50
N ARG A 490 9.64 6.63 3.18
CA ARG A 490 8.94 7.26 4.30
C ARG A 490 8.72 6.25 5.42
N ASN A 491 8.70 6.74 6.63
CA ASN A 491 8.30 5.95 7.80
C ASN A 491 6.82 5.53 7.70
N GLU A 492 6.46 4.51 8.46
CA GLU A 492 5.06 4.09 8.61
C GLU A 492 4.22 5.23 9.18
N ALA A 493 3.08 5.46 8.56
CA ALA A 493 2.11 6.43 9.04
C ALA A 493 1.53 5.98 10.39
N GLN A 494 1.36 6.90 11.31
CA GLN A 494 0.83 6.63 12.65
C GLN A 494 -0.55 7.24 12.83
N ALA A 495 -1.51 6.40 13.23
CA ALA A 495 -2.82 6.87 13.63
C ALA A 495 -2.72 7.67 14.93
N PHE A 496 -3.48 8.76 15.04
CA PHE A 496 -3.61 9.48 16.31
C PHE A 496 -4.12 8.56 17.42
N ASN A 497 -3.56 8.70 18.60
CA ASN A 497 -4.25 8.25 19.80
C ASN A 497 -5.48 9.15 20.04
N GLU A 498 -6.59 8.57 20.48
CA GLU A 498 -7.81 9.36 20.80
C GLU A 498 -7.53 10.54 21.74
N LYS A 499 -6.47 10.45 22.55
CA LYS A 499 -6.03 11.51 23.47
C LYS A 499 -5.43 12.73 22.76
N ASP A 500 -4.80 12.54 21.59
CA ASP A 500 -4.12 13.62 20.86
C ASP A 500 -5.09 14.48 20.03
N LEU A 501 -6.30 13.95 19.80
CA LEU A 501 -7.38 14.63 19.06
C LEU A 501 -8.17 15.63 19.89
N LEU A 502 -8.06 15.57 21.22
CA LEU A 502 -8.80 16.43 22.13
C LEU A 502 -8.03 17.74 22.33
N VAL A 503 -8.72 18.87 22.14
CA VAL A 503 -8.16 20.17 22.45
C VAL A 503 -7.67 20.18 23.91
N ALA A 504 -6.37 20.32 24.10
CA ALA A 504 -5.74 20.25 25.41
C ALA A 504 -5.93 21.58 26.18
N GLU A 505 -7.15 21.88 26.65
CA GLU A 505 -7.42 23.03 27.51
C GLU A 505 -6.95 22.75 28.94
N PRO A 506 -6.35 23.74 29.63
CA PRO A 506 -6.05 23.62 31.05
C PRO A 506 -7.35 23.52 31.84
N ILE A 507 -7.43 22.52 32.71
CA ILE A 507 -8.57 22.28 33.60
C ILE A 507 -8.11 21.99 35.03
N THR A 508 -8.93 22.27 36.00
CA THR A 508 -8.81 21.82 37.39
C THR A 508 -9.95 20.91 37.73
N ALA A 509 -9.65 19.65 38.01
CA ALA A 509 -10.62 18.68 38.51
C ALA A 509 -10.83 18.92 40.03
N VAL A 510 -12.07 19.07 40.47
CA VAL A 510 -12.42 19.34 41.86
C VAL A 510 -13.34 18.25 42.38
N LEU A 511 -12.92 17.62 43.48
CA LEU A 511 -13.61 16.56 44.18
C LEU A 511 -14.17 17.08 45.51
N SER A 512 -15.44 16.80 45.80
CA SER A 512 -16.04 17.14 47.09
C SER A 512 -16.00 15.99 48.08
N ASP A 513 -16.20 16.26 49.36
CA ASP A 513 -16.23 15.28 50.47
C ASP A 513 -17.29 14.19 50.28
N LYS A 514 -18.41 14.51 49.63
CA LYS A 514 -19.45 13.54 49.26
C LYS A 514 -19.24 12.86 47.89
N GLY A 515 -18.06 13.01 47.29
CA GLY A 515 -17.69 12.36 46.05
C GLY A 515 -18.31 12.97 44.77
N TRP A 516 -18.64 14.27 44.77
CA TRP A 516 -19.05 14.99 43.58
C TRP A 516 -17.83 15.49 42.84
N LEU A 517 -17.77 15.24 41.53
CA LEU A 517 -16.64 15.58 40.66
C LEU A 517 -17.07 16.57 39.58
N ARG A 518 -16.21 17.57 39.30
CA ARG A 518 -16.39 18.59 38.27
C ARG A 518 -15.05 19.11 37.76
N ALA A 519 -15.05 19.72 36.58
CA ALA A 519 -13.88 20.37 36.00
C ALA A 519 -14.12 21.85 35.79
N ALA A 520 -13.24 22.67 36.29
CA ALA A 520 -13.20 24.10 36.03
C ALA A 520 -12.16 24.44 34.96
N LYS A 521 -12.37 25.49 34.17
CA LYS A 521 -11.41 25.97 33.18
C LYS A 521 -10.27 26.73 33.86
N GLY A 522 -9.03 26.43 33.43
CA GLY A 522 -7.82 27.05 33.97
C GLY A 522 -7.31 26.42 35.26
N HIS A 523 -6.16 26.91 35.74
CA HIS A 523 -5.47 26.47 36.95
C HIS A 523 -5.54 27.51 38.10
N GLU A 524 -6.00 28.73 37.82
CA GLU A 524 -6.01 29.87 38.78
C GLU A 524 -7.28 30.00 39.59
N ILE A 525 -8.09 28.93 39.60
CA ILE A 525 -9.31 28.95 40.40
C ILE A 525 -9.02 28.59 41.86
N ASP A 526 -9.76 29.23 42.79
CA ASP A 526 -9.81 28.77 44.18
C ASP A 526 -10.90 27.71 44.35
N PRO A 527 -10.55 26.43 44.51
CA PRO A 527 -11.53 25.35 44.62
C PRO A 527 -12.39 25.45 45.86
N ILE A 528 -11.90 26.09 46.92
CA ILE A 528 -12.62 26.27 48.21
C ILE A 528 -13.76 27.25 48.06
N SER A 529 -13.60 28.27 47.24
CA SER A 529 -14.60 29.31 46.98
C SER A 529 -15.78 28.88 46.11
N LEU A 530 -15.70 27.70 45.50
CA LEU A 530 -16.77 27.17 44.65
C LEU A 530 -18.00 26.79 45.46
N SER A 531 -19.19 26.90 44.86
CA SER A 531 -20.44 26.47 45.51
C SER A 531 -20.55 24.96 45.60
N TYR A 532 -20.82 24.43 46.80
CA TYR A 532 -21.06 23.01 47.06
C TYR A 532 -22.51 22.78 47.48
N LYS A 533 -22.98 21.51 47.36
CA LYS A 533 -24.30 21.14 47.86
C LYS A 533 -24.42 21.35 49.38
N SER A 534 -25.63 21.53 49.87
CA SER A 534 -25.88 21.66 51.29
C SER A 534 -25.29 20.50 52.10
N GLY A 535 -24.42 20.78 53.04
CA GLY A 535 -23.71 19.80 53.87
C GLY A 535 -22.58 19.05 53.14
N ASP A 536 -22.10 19.54 51.97
CA ASP A 536 -20.91 19.09 51.26
C ASP A 536 -19.81 20.17 51.29
N LYS A 537 -18.56 19.81 51.09
CA LYS A 537 -17.41 20.72 51.12
C LYS A 537 -16.30 20.26 50.17
N PHE A 538 -15.34 21.11 49.93
CA PHE A 538 -14.14 20.79 49.22
C PHE A 538 -13.39 19.62 49.88
N LEU A 539 -12.92 18.64 49.09
CA LEU A 539 -12.03 17.56 49.52
C LEU A 539 -10.64 17.70 48.90
N ALA A 540 -10.54 17.66 47.56
CA ALA A 540 -9.30 17.66 46.84
C ALA A 540 -9.45 18.30 45.42
N ALA A 541 -8.36 18.79 44.88
CA ALA A 541 -8.30 19.28 43.49
C ALA A 541 -6.97 18.95 42.82
N ALA A 542 -7.01 18.74 41.50
CA ALA A 542 -5.84 18.48 40.70
C ALA A 542 -5.89 19.29 39.41
N CYS A 543 -4.79 19.94 39.08
CA CYS A 543 -4.58 20.67 37.84
C CYS A 543 -4.03 19.77 36.75
N GLY A 544 -4.55 19.91 35.52
CA GLY A 544 -4.12 19.15 34.36
C GLY A 544 -4.72 19.68 33.07
N ARG A 545 -4.78 18.85 32.05
CA ARG A 545 -5.38 19.19 30.75
C ARG A 545 -6.59 18.33 30.44
N SER A 546 -7.54 18.86 29.67
CA SER A 546 -8.78 18.17 29.29
C SER A 546 -8.57 16.84 28.56
N ASN A 547 -7.44 16.68 27.85
CA ASN A 547 -7.08 15.44 27.16
C ASN A 547 -6.38 14.39 28.06
N GLN A 548 -6.12 14.70 29.34
CA GLN A 548 -5.56 13.78 30.31
C GLN A 548 -6.66 13.01 31.05
N ASN A 549 -6.28 11.89 31.68
CA ASN A 549 -7.15 11.18 32.62
C ASN A 549 -7.13 11.85 34.00
N VAL A 550 -8.28 11.83 34.64
CA VAL A 550 -8.45 12.18 36.05
C VAL A 550 -8.52 10.88 36.85
N PHE A 551 -7.66 10.74 37.84
CA PHE A 551 -7.61 9.56 38.69
C PHE A 551 -8.22 9.90 40.07
N LEU A 552 -9.08 9.05 40.55
CA LEU A 552 -9.66 9.15 41.90
C LEU A 552 -9.10 8.03 42.76
N GLN A 553 -8.62 8.35 43.96
CA GLN A 553 -8.19 7.40 44.98
C GLN A 553 -9.33 7.12 45.93
N ASP A 554 -9.56 5.87 46.33
CA ASP A 554 -10.46 5.52 47.41
C ASP A 554 -9.77 5.08 48.70
N SER A 555 -10.52 5.00 49.77
CA SER A 555 -10.03 4.60 51.11
C SER A 555 -9.54 3.17 51.21
N THR A 556 -9.75 2.33 50.20
CA THR A 556 -9.29 0.92 50.13
C THR A 556 -8.00 0.74 49.35
N GLY A 557 -7.41 1.81 48.78
CA GLY A 557 -6.19 1.78 47.98
C GLY A 557 -6.41 1.47 46.50
N ARG A 558 -7.66 1.64 46.02
CA ARG A 558 -8.01 1.53 44.61
C ARG A 558 -7.95 2.89 43.93
N PHE A 559 -7.65 2.85 42.64
CA PHE A 559 -7.65 4.01 41.75
C PHE A 559 -8.62 3.77 40.59
N TYR A 560 -9.31 4.84 40.21
CA TYR A 560 -10.29 4.87 39.14
C TYR A 560 -9.88 5.92 38.13
N ALA A 561 -10.14 5.69 36.84
CA ALA A 561 -9.79 6.60 35.78
C ALA A 561 -11.04 7.13 35.08
N LEU A 562 -11.11 8.43 34.85
CA LEU A 562 -12.11 9.11 34.04
C LEU A 562 -11.39 10.04 33.05
N ALA A 563 -11.86 10.14 31.81
CA ALA A 563 -11.28 11.08 30.85
C ALA A 563 -11.66 12.54 31.23
N GLY A 564 -10.68 13.42 31.32
CA GLY A 564 -10.84 14.80 31.80
C GLY A 564 -11.90 15.60 31.01
N HIS A 565 -11.95 15.44 29.68
CA HIS A 565 -12.93 16.12 28.83
C HIS A 565 -14.40 15.67 29.07
N THR A 566 -14.60 14.56 29.76
CA THR A 566 -15.93 14.03 30.04
C THR A 566 -16.50 14.49 31.38
N LEU A 567 -15.76 15.27 32.16
CA LEU A 567 -16.20 15.78 33.45
C LEU A 567 -17.23 16.87 33.30
N ALA A 568 -18.18 16.90 34.21
CA ALA A 568 -19.18 17.97 34.31
C ALA A 568 -18.49 19.34 34.57
N SER A 569 -19.03 20.39 33.95
CA SER A 569 -18.49 21.75 34.14
C SER A 569 -18.69 22.26 35.57
N ALA A 570 -17.70 22.97 36.11
CA ALA A 570 -17.75 23.63 37.41
C ALA A 570 -18.70 24.85 37.48
N ARG A 571 -19.37 25.24 36.37
CA ARG A 571 -20.50 26.16 36.38
C ARG A 571 -21.68 25.61 37.17
N GLY A 572 -21.82 24.27 37.25
CA GLY A 572 -22.74 23.57 38.09
C GLY A 572 -22.05 22.95 39.31
N GLN A 573 -22.81 22.15 40.08
CA GLN A 573 -22.30 21.47 41.29
C GLN A 573 -21.54 20.17 40.96
N GLY A 574 -21.40 19.80 39.68
CA GLY A 574 -20.78 18.55 39.23
C GLY A 574 -21.75 17.37 39.22
N GLU A 575 -21.20 16.19 39.16
CA GLU A 575 -21.94 14.91 39.18
C GLU A 575 -21.32 13.94 40.20
N PRO A 576 -22.12 13.04 40.82
CA PRO A 576 -21.57 12.05 41.75
C PRO A 576 -20.68 11.06 40.98
N ALA A 577 -19.43 10.92 41.37
CA ALA A 577 -18.50 9.98 40.75
C ALA A 577 -18.97 8.52 40.85
N THR A 578 -19.76 8.18 41.88
CA THR A 578 -20.42 6.88 42.05
C THR A 578 -21.46 6.55 40.98
N GLY A 579 -21.97 7.55 40.24
CA GLY A 579 -22.83 7.32 39.07
C GLY A 579 -22.09 6.71 37.88
N ARG A 580 -20.75 6.83 37.83
CA ARG A 580 -19.88 6.33 36.74
C ARG A 580 -18.93 5.22 37.20
N LEU A 581 -18.65 5.12 38.52
CA LEU A 581 -17.66 4.25 39.12
C LEU A 581 -18.27 3.38 40.20
N ASN A 582 -17.81 2.14 40.35
CA ASN A 582 -18.33 1.16 41.31
C ASN A 582 -17.35 1.04 42.49
N LEU A 583 -17.63 1.78 43.59
CA LEU A 583 -16.86 1.68 44.82
C LEU A 583 -17.24 0.43 45.62
N PRO A 584 -16.28 -0.19 46.32
CA PRO A 584 -16.60 -1.18 47.36
C PRO A 584 -17.53 -0.60 48.44
N SER A 585 -18.38 -1.45 49.05
CA SER A 585 -19.27 -1.03 50.11
C SER A 585 -18.51 -0.37 51.28
N GLY A 586 -18.92 0.83 51.66
CA GLY A 586 -18.28 1.61 52.71
C GLY A 586 -16.97 2.34 52.32
N ALA A 587 -16.49 2.22 51.10
CA ALA A 587 -15.37 2.99 50.64
C ALA A 587 -15.76 4.44 50.30
N LEU A 588 -14.82 5.37 50.51
CA LEU A 588 -14.98 6.78 50.22
C LEU A 588 -13.81 7.23 49.33
N PHE A 589 -14.04 8.20 48.44
CA PHE A 589 -12.95 8.83 47.71
C PHE A 589 -12.12 9.70 48.68
N THR A 590 -10.79 9.68 48.51
CA THR A 590 -9.85 10.36 49.41
C THR A 590 -9.04 11.41 48.67
N ASP A 591 -8.85 11.27 47.36
CA ASP A 591 -8.04 12.22 46.58
C ASP A 591 -8.36 12.19 45.09
N VAL A 592 -7.91 13.20 44.36
CA VAL A 592 -7.97 13.33 42.91
C VAL A 592 -6.60 13.71 42.35
N ILE A 593 -6.21 13.07 41.24
CA ILE A 593 -4.87 13.23 40.65
C ILE A 593 -5.02 13.48 39.15
N MET A 594 -4.21 14.38 38.63
CA MET A 594 -3.99 14.60 37.19
C MET A 594 -2.52 14.81 36.91
N GLY A 595 -2.05 14.43 35.72
CA GLY A 595 -0.67 14.66 35.28
C GLY A 595 -0.35 13.88 34.02
N ALA A 596 0.90 13.94 33.57
CA ALA A 596 1.39 13.15 32.45
C ALA A 596 1.58 11.67 32.86
N ASP A 597 1.40 10.75 31.90
CA ASP A 597 1.43 9.31 32.19
C ASP A 597 2.79 8.83 32.76
N ASP A 598 3.89 9.51 32.43
CA ASP A 598 5.26 9.22 32.89
C ASP A 598 5.61 9.85 34.23
N GLN A 599 4.78 10.79 34.72
CA GLN A 599 5.01 11.48 35.99
C GLN A 599 4.94 10.53 37.17
N LYS A 600 5.87 10.69 38.12
CA LYS A 600 5.98 9.83 39.29
C LYS A 600 5.18 10.34 40.49
N LEU A 601 4.72 9.39 41.31
CA LEU A 601 3.95 9.64 42.54
C LEU A 601 4.56 8.84 43.70
N LEU A 602 4.63 9.47 44.88
CA LEU A 602 4.81 8.74 46.13
C LEU A 602 3.45 8.26 46.61
N LEU A 603 3.30 6.96 46.72
CA LEU A 603 2.10 6.25 47.21
C LEU A 603 2.40 5.55 48.53
N GLY A 604 1.55 5.68 49.50
CA GLY A 604 1.79 5.06 50.79
C GLY A 604 0.61 4.97 51.76
N THR A 605 0.89 4.41 52.90
CA THR A 605 -0.10 4.19 53.98
C THR A 605 0.37 4.73 55.30
N ASP A 606 -0.55 5.06 56.20
CA ASP A 606 -0.23 5.47 57.58
C ASP A 606 0.40 4.38 58.43
N ALA A 607 0.45 3.15 57.93
CA ALA A 607 1.24 2.06 58.49
C ALA A 607 2.78 2.21 58.27
N GLY A 608 3.19 3.28 57.60
CA GLY A 608 4.57 3.61 57.31
C GLY A 608 5.19 2.80 56.14
N TYR A 609 4.40 2.38 55.19
CA TYR A 609 4.83 1.73 53.96
C TYR A 609 4.50 2.59 52.74
N GLY A 610 5.35 2.53 51.71
CA GLY A 610 5.11 3.20 50.44
C GLY A 610 6.11 2.82 49.36
N PHE A 611 5.85 3.35 48.18
CA PHE A 611 6.63 3.12 46.96
C PHE A 611 6.43 4.26 45.96
N ILE A 612 7.26 4.32 44.96
CA ILE A 612 7.11 5.24 43.82
C ILE A 612 6.34 4.52 42.72
N GLY A 613 5.22 5.11 42.30
CA GLY A 613 4.43 4.67 41.13
C GLY A 613 4.45 5.70 40.02
N ARG A 614 3.93 5.35 38.83
CA ARG A 614 3.72 6.29 37.73
C ARG A 614 2.22 6.54 37.54
N ILE A 615 1.84 7.75 37.10
CA ILE A 615 0.45 8.12 36.87
C ILE A 615 -0.18 7.17 35.83
N GLY A 616 0.51 6.84 34.76
CA GLY A 616 0.02 5.91 33.73
C GLY A 616 -0.30 4.50 34.27
N ASP A 617 0.40 4.04 35.31
CA ASP A 617 0.15 2.76 35.94
C ASP A 617 -1.17 2.70 36.73
N LEU A 618 -1.77 3.84 37.06
CA LEU A 618 -3.07 3.95 37.72
C LEU A 618 -4.24 3.69 36.76
N PHE A 619 -3.99 3.72 35.45
CA PHE A 619 -5.04 3.61 34.43
C PHE A 619 -5.75 2.24 34.47
N THR A 620 -7.07 2.30 34.39
CA THR A 620 -7.95 1.14 34.26
C THR A 620 -9.25 1.51 33.52
N LYS A 621 -9.71 0.63 32.66
CA LYS A 621 -11.05 0.74 32.02
C LYS A 621 -12.15 0.13 32.94
N ASN A 622 -11.76 -0.56 34.00
CA ASN A 622 -12.71 -1.22 34.90
C ASN A 622 -13.36 -0.19 35.86
N LYS A 623 -14.68 -0.07 35.83
CA LYS A 623 -15.44 0.81 36.72
C LYS A 623 -15.27 0.45 38.20
N ALA A 624 -14.88 -0.78 38.54
CA ALA A 624 -14.59 -1.22 39.93
C ALA A 624 -13.20 -0.80 40.40
N GLY A 625 -12.45 -0.04 39.59
CA GLY A 625 -11.11 0.44 39.91
C GLY A 625 -10.03 -0.64 39.92
N LYS A 626 -8.78 -0.21 40.01
CA LYS A 626 -7.57 -1.05 40.09
C LYS A 626 -6.98 -0.94 41.50
N ALA A 627 -6.79 -2.06 42.20
CA ALA A 627 -6.09 -2.08 43.47
C ALA A 627 -4.58 -1.82 43.22
N VAL A 628 -4.08 -0.68 43.64
CA VAL A 628 -2.71 -0.24 43.49
C VAL A 628 -1.96 -0.30 44.81
N VAL A 629 -2.54 0.24 45.91
CA VAL A 629 -1.89 0.25 47.20
C VAL A 629 -2.49 -0.82 48.10
N THR A 630 -1.66 -1.73 48.61
CA THR A 630 -2.07 -2.75 49.57
C THR A 630 -1.97 -2.18 51.01
N ILE A 631 -3.13 -1.97 51.64
CA ILE A 631 -3.22 -1.39 52.99
C ILE A 631 -3.03 -2.50 54.06
N PRO A 632 -2.05 -2.38 54.99
CA PRO A 632 -1.95 -3.29 56.11
C PRO A 632 -3.12 -3.26 57.06
N LYS A 633 -3.35 -4.34 57.81
CA LYS A 633 -4.47 -4.40 58.79
C LYS A 633 -4.33 -3.28 59.82
N GLY A 634 -5.39 -2.50 59.98
CA GLY A 634 -5.44 -1.35 60.89
C GLY A 634 -4.87 -0.06 60.31
N GLY A 635 -4.32 -0.10 59.07
CA GLY A 635 -3.79 1.05 58.36
C GLY A 635 -4.86 1.77 57.50
N ARG A 636 -4.53 2.95 57.05
CA ARG A 636 -5.29 3.77 56.10
C ARG A 636 -4.35 4.24 54.97
N ILE A 637 -4.94 4.56 53.83
CA ILE A 637 -4.19 5.18 52.72
C ILE A 637 -3.88 6.64 53.04
N LEU A 638 -2.72 7.11 52.59
CA LEU A 638 -2.37 8.54 52.59
C LEU A 638 -2.57 9.12 51.19
N ASN A 639 -2.70 10.44 51.12
CA ASN A 639 -2.83 11.17 49.87
C ASN A 639 -1.55 11.07 49.06
N PRO A 640 -1.59 10.79 47.75
CA PRO A 640 -0.43 10.74 46.89
C PRO A 640 0.32 12.07 46.81
N LYS A 641 1.64 12.03 46.68
CA LYS A 641 2.45 13.25 46.46
C LYS A 641 3.18 13.18 45.14
N MET A 642 3.18 14.28 44.41
CA MET A 642 3.90 14.37 43.13
C MET A 642 5.41 14.33 43.35
N VAL A 643 6.11 13.60 42.49
CA VAL A 643 7.56 13.52 42.46
C VAL A 643 8.05 14.23 41.21
N ASN A 644 8.56 15.44 41.39
CA ASN A 644 9.05 16.26 40.29
C ASN A 644 10.58 16.34 40.21
N ASP A 645 11.28 15.82 41.24
CA ASP A 645 12.73 15.87 41.34
C ASP A 645 13.28 14.49 41.74
N VAL A 646 14.21 13.97 40.96
CA VAL A 646 14.86 12.66 41.20
C VAL A 646 15.82 12.69 42.38
N ASN A 647 16.29 13.85 42.79
CA ASN A 647 17.18 14.07 43.95
C ASN A 647 16.42 14.47 45.22
N ALA A 648 15.09 14.47 45.17
CA ALA A 648 14.25 14.85 46.28
C ALA A 648 14.46 13.97 47.53
N LEU A 649 14.13 14.55 48.66
CA LEU A 649 14.07 13.85 49.97
C LEU A 649 12.63 13.54 50.33
N ILE A 650 12.37 12.39 50.95
CA ILE A 650 11.09 12.09 51.55
C ILE A 650 11.14 12.38 53.02
N ALA A 651 10.25 13.19 53.55
CA ALA A 651 10.00 13.37 54.96
C ALA A 651 8.74 12.68 55.37
N ALA A 652 8.74 11.84 56.38
CA ALA A 652 7.56 11.18 56.95
C ALA A 652 7.53 11.42 58.48
N VAL A 653 6.30 11.70 58.98
CA VAL A 653 6.13 12.04 60.37
C VAL A 653 4.98 11.26 61.01
N SER A 654 5.20 10.74 62.23
CA SER A 654 4.10 10.10 62.99
C SER A 654 3.36 11.09 63.89
N ASN A 655 2.15 10.70 64.34
CA ASN A 655 1.31 11.43 65.31
C ASN A 655 2.01 11.61 66.69
N GLU A 656 3.07 10.85 66.96
CA GLU A 656 3.95 10.94 68.13
C GLU A 656 5.12 11.95 67.90
N GLY A 657 5.11 12.67 66.75
CA GLY A 657 6.12 13.62 66.40
C GLY A 657 7.49 13.03 66.08
N ARG A 658 7.54 11.81 65.63
CA ARG A 658 8.75 11.16 65.10
C ARG A 658 8.85 11.41 63.61
N MET A 659 9.93 12.08 63.21
CA MET A 659 10.17 12.41 61.78
C MET A 659 11.43 11.68 61.29
N LEU A 660 11.38 11.20 60.05
CA LEU A 660 12.49 10.63 59.33
C LEU A 660 12.58 11.25 57.92
N VAL A 661 13.78 11.59 57.54
CA VAL A 661 14.09 12.14 56.20
C VAL A 661 15.11 11.22 55.53
N PHE A 662 14.87 10.82 54.26
CA PHE A 662 15.74 9.98 53.47
C PHE A 662 15.61 10.24 51.97
N PRO A 663 16.60 9.86 51.14
CA PRO A 663 16.53 10.06 49.68
C PRO A 663 15.37 9.26 49.05
N ILE A 664 14.70 9.88 48.06
CA ILE A 664 13.63 9.22 47.33
C ILE A 664 14.10 7.97 46.60
N ALA A 665 15.37 7.93 46.16
CA ALA A 665 15.99 6.78 45.50
C ALA A 665 16.01 5.49 46.36
N ASP A 666 15.82 5.61 47.67
CA ASP A 666 15.73 4.44 48.57
C ASP A 666 14.38 3.70 48.49
N LEU A 667 13.35 4.29 47.82
CA LEU A 667 12.09 3.60 47.59
C LEU A 667 12.07 2.90 46.24
N PRO A 668 11.49 1.69 46.18
CA PRO A 668 11.34 0.98 44.91
C PRO A 668 10.28 1.64 44.03
N GLU A 669 10.50 1.58 42.71
CA GLU A 669 9.43 1.84 41.75
C GLU A 669 8.60 0.58 41.56
N LEU A 670 7.28 0.67 41.81
CA LEU A 670 6.34 -0.43 41.71
C LEU A 670 5.05 0.00 41.02
N THR A 671 4.44 -0.88 40.24
CA THR A 671 3.14 -0.65 39.62
C THR A 671 1.98 -0.90 40.58
N ARG A 672 2.20 -1.67 41.63
CA ARG A 672 1.24 -1.98 42.72
C ARG A 672 1.91 -2.68 43.90
N GLY A 673 1.31 -2.61 45.04
CA GLY A 673 1.74 -3.40 46.21
C GLY A 673 1.69 -2.64 47.54
N LYS A 674 2.33 -3.20 48.56
CA LYS A 674 2.46 -2.58 49.87
C LYS A 674 3.62 -1.57 49.92
N GLY A 675 4.62 -1.75 49.06
CA GLY A 675 5.87 -1.02 49.11
C GLY A 675 6.78 -1.41 50.26
N ASN A 676 7.79 -0.57 50.48
CA ASN A 676 8.79 -0.76 51.56
C ASN A 676 8.49 0.17 52.73
N LYS A 677 9.04 -0.13 53.90
CA LYS A 677 8.89 0.74 55.07
C LYS A 677 9.51 2.10 54.84
N ILE A 678 8.74 3.16 55.01
CA ILE A 678 9.13 4.57 55.03
C ILE A 678 9.56 4.95 56.44
N LEU A 679 8.64 4.77 57.41
CA LEU A 679 8.87 5.00 58.85
C LEU A 679 8.45 3.75 59.63
N ASN A 680 9.20 3.40 60.65
CA ASN A 680 8.89 2.21 61.46
C ASN A 680 7.76 2.50 62.47
N ILE A 681 6.58 2.04 62.14
CA ILE A 681 5.44 2.05 63.06
C ILE A 681 5.26 0.61 63.60
N PRO A 682 5.26 0.39 64.91
CA PRO A 682 5.00 -0.93 65.52
C PRO A 682 3.57 -1.40 65.18
N GLY A 683 3.41 -2.67 64.74
CA GLY A 683 2.12 -3.18 64.27
C GLY A 683 1.03 -3.19 65.37
N SER A 684 1.39 -3.47 66.63
CA SER A 684 0.45 -3.38 67.75
C SER A 684 -0.09 -1.97 67.98
N ARG A 685 0.81 -0.97 67.94
CA ARG A 685 0.42 0.44 68.14
C ARG A 685 -0.35 1.01 66.94
N LEU A 686 -0.13 0.48 65.73
CA LEU A 686 -0.95 0.81 64.54
C LEU A 686 -2.39 0.27 64.70
N GLN A 687 -2.54 -0.99 65.15
CA GLN A 687 -3.84 -1.61 65.33
C GLN A 687 -4.65 -0.95 66.42
N SER A 688 -4.03 -0.53 67.54
CA SER A 688 -4.64 0.27 68.61
C SER A 688 -4.81 1.75 68.25
N ARG A 689 -4.33 2.20 67.07
CA ARG A 689 -4.31 3.60 66.60
C ARG A 689 -3.56 4.54 67.55
N GLU A 690 -2.65 4.02 68.35
CA GLU A 690 -1.77 4.83 69.19
C GLU A 690 -0.67 5.55 68.41
N GLU A 691 -0.12 4.86 67.39
CA GLU A 691 0.92 5.42 66.56
C GLU A 691 0.69 5.07 65.09
N PHE A 692 0.73 6.08 64.23
CA PHE A 692 0.58 5.97 62.79
C PHE A 692 1.30 7.15 62.11
N VAL A 693 1.60 7.05 60.83
CA VAL A 693 2.11 8.17 60.02
C VAL A 693 0.96 9.15 59.74
N VAL A 694 1.16 10.40 60.10
CA VAL A 694 0.20 11.48 59.83
C VAL A 694 0.25 11.93 58.40
N ASP A 695 1.49 12.18 57.92
CA ASP A 695 1.70 12.71 56.56
C ASP A 695 3.13 12.38 56.11
N TYR A 696 3.35 12.41 54.81
CA TYR A 696 4.65 12.41 54.16
C TYR A 696 4.69 13.46 53.09
N GLU A 697 5.89 13.99 52.81
CA GLU A 697 6.09 14.98 51.75
C GLU A 697 7.36 14.69 50.97
N VAL A 698 7.37 15.15 49.70
CA VAL A 698 8.52 15.09 48.80
C VAL A 698 9.17 16.49 48.75
N ILE A 699 10.34 16.62 49.34
CA ILE A 699 11.08 17.86 49.44
C ILE A 699 12.05 17.95 48.27
N PRO A 700 11.86 18.90 47.31
CA PRO A 700 12.80 19.10 46.19
C PRO A 700 14.15 19.60 46.70
N GLU A 701 15.18 19.49 45.89
CA GLU A 701 16.52 19.95 46.22
C GLU A 701 16.51 21.48 46.59
N GLY A 702 16.99 21.83 47.78
CA GLY A 702 16.97 23.17 48.30
C GLY A 702 15.63 23.69 48.82
N GLY A 703 14.58 22.87 48.82
CA GLY A 703 13.27 23.16 49.41
C GLY A 703 13.29 23.17 50.93
N SER A 704 12.24 23.73 51.54
CA SER A 704 12.02 23.76 52.99
C SER A 704 10.73 23.03 53.37
N LEU A 705 10.73 22.37 54.54
CA LEU A 705 9.59 21.67 55.09
C LEU A 705 8.93 22.47 56.20
N VAL A 706 7.62 22.63 56.13
CA VAL A 706 6.82 23.26 57.21
C VAL A 706 6.03 22.17 57.94
N VAL A 707 6.25 22.08 59.24
CA VAL A 707 5.52 21.18 60.14
C VAL A 707 4.42 21.94 60.84
N HIS A 708 3.18 21.59 60.65
CA HIS A 708 2.02 22.22 61.32
C HIS A 708 1.58 21.43 62.55
N SER A 709 1.30 22.16 63.65
CA SER A 709 0.86 21.58 64.93
C SER A 709 -0.12 22.56 65.59
N GLY A 710 -1.43 22.34 65.45
CA GLY A 710 -2.49 23.26 65.85
C GLY A 710 -2.36 24.62 65.15
N LYS A 711 -2.23 25.69 65.94
CA LYS A 711 -2.03 27.05 65.40
C LYS A 711 -0.54 27.39 65.15
N ARG A 712 0.38 26.47 65.42
CA ARG A 712 1.82 26.70 65.30
C ARG A 712 2.35 26.03 64.05
N TYR A 713 3.40 26.61 63.48
CA TYR A 713 4.17 25.99 62.40
C TYR A 713 5.66 26.12 62.64
N LEU A 714 6.43 25.16 62.15
CA LEU A 714 7.91 25.15 62.21
C LEU A 714 8.43 24.96 60.80
N VAL A 715 9.24 25.96 60.36
CA VAL A 715 9.89 25.90 59.05
C VAL A 715 11.28 25.30 59.24
N MET A 716 11.58 24.24 58.52
CA MET A 716 12.85 23.52 58.52
C MET A 716 13.55 23.68 57.17
N LYS A 717 14.76 24.17 57.18
CA LYS A 717 15.64 24.31 56.02
C LYS A 717 16.68 23.23 56.00
N GLY A 718 17.52 23.14 54.95
CA GLY A 718 18.46 22.06 54.68
C GLY A 718 19.26 21.59 55.88
N SER A 719 19.86 22.50 56.70
CA SER A 719 20.61 22.20 57.90
C SER A 719 19.74 21.55 59.01
N ASP A 720 18.48 21.99 59.12
CA ASP A 720 17.55 21.46 60.13
C ASP A 720 17.07 20.04 59.79
N LEU A 721 16.92 19.77 58.46
CA LEU A 721 16.54 18.48 57.95
C LEU A 721 17.62 17.41 58.13
N GLU A 722 18.89 17.79 58.13
CA GLU A 722 20.01 16.85 58.36
C GLU A 722 19.93 16.13 59.72
N HIS A 723 19.38 16.78 60.80
CA HIS A 723 19.13 16.14 62.07
C HIS A 723 18.16 14.96 62.02
N TYR A 724 17.22 14.99 61.03
CA TYR A 724 16.19 13.93 60.83
C TYR A 724 16.60 12.94 59.76
N ARG A 725 17.75 13.10 59.11
CA ARG A 725 18.24 12.15 58.12
C ARG A 725 18.59 10.81 58.73
N GLY A 726 18.22 9.76 58.03
CA GLY A 726 18.52 8.39 58.49
C GLY A 726 18.13 7.31 57.44
N GLU A 727 18.49 6.08 57.74
CA GLU A 727 18.09 4.96 56.89
C GLU A 727 16.56 4.81 56.84
N ARG A 728 16.04 4.58 55.68
CA ARG A 728 14.63 4.31 55.43
C ARG A 728 14.10 3.18 56.35
N GLY A 729 12.92 3.35 56.88
CA GLY A 729 12.28 2.34 57.74
C GLY A 729 12.77 2.32 59.19
N ARG A 730 13.58 3.31 59.63
CA ARG A 730 13.91 3.51 61.05
C ARG A 730 12.78 4.28 61.76
N ARG A 731 12.88 4.42 63.10
CA ARG A 731 11.88 5.12 63.95
C ARG A 731 11.87 6.65 63.79
N GLY A 732 12.93 7.21 63.26
CA GLY A 732 13.13 8.66 63.17
C GLY A 732 13.34 9.34 64.53
N HIS A 733 13.66 10.65 64.46
CA HIS A 733 13.94 11.50 65.63
C HIS A 733 12.68 12.26 66.04
N LYS A 734 12.58 12.59 67.38
CA LYS A 734 11.44 13.39 67.88
C LYS A 734 11.58 14.82 67.49
N LEU A 735 10.49 15.45 67.07
CA LEU A 735 10.39 16.89 66.87
C LEU A 735 10.53 17.68 68.16
N PRO A 736 10.88 18.95 68.15
CA PRO A 736 10.99 19.81 69.31
C PRO A 736 9.74 19.87 70.15
N ARG A 737 9.89 20.16 71.45
CA ARG A 737 8.75 20.36 72.35
C ARG A 737 7.76 21.39 71.77
N GLY A 738 6.48 21.06 71.72
CA GLY A 738 5.41 21.89 71.14
C GLY A 738 5.04 21.57 69.69
N PHE A 739 5.81 20.67 69.00
CA PHE A 739 5.55 20.19 67.66
C PHE A 739 5.43 18.64 67.61
N GLN A 740 5.22 18.02 68.73
CA GLN A 740 5.09 16.56 68.81
C GLN A 740 3.74 15.99 68.38
N LYS A 741 2.68 16.85 68.33
CA LYS A 741 1.38 16.55 67.74
C LYS A 741 1.30 17.21 66.40
N VAL A 742 1.65 16.46 65.33
CA VAL A 742 1.67 16.97 63.94
C VAL A 742 0.32 16.80 63.32
N ASP A 743 -0.16 17.83 62.61
CA ASP A 743 -1.39 17.81 61.83
C ASP A 743 -1.16 17.52 60.35
N LYS A 744 -0.14 18.20 59.77
CA LYS A 744 0.26 18.03 58.34
C LYS A 744 1.70 18.50 58.10
N LEU A 745 2.25 18.00 57.03
CA LEU A 745 3.49 18.54 56.40
C LEU A 745 3.13 19.39 55.19
N GLU A 746 3.96 20.42 54.92
CA GLU A 746 3.83 21.26 53.72
C GLU A 746 5.22 21.61 53.22
N VAL A 747 5.38 21.55 51.90
CA VAL A 747 6.66 21.92 51.26
C VAL A 747 6.57 23.33 50.71
N GLN A 748 7.56 24.18 51.05
CA GLN A 748 7.77 25.47 50.37
C GLN A 748 8.90 25.27 49.38
N ALA A 749 8.55 25.37 48.08
CA ALA A 749 9.59 25.48 47.04
C ALA A 749 10.31 26.82 47.17
N LYS A 750 11.57 26.88 46.74
CA LYS A 750 12.40 28.10 46.77
C LYS A 750 11.83 29.19 45.89
#